data_aa45cca23bc416ed988ddc376d2b950e
#
_entry.id   aa45cca23bc416ed988ddc376d2b950e
#
_cell.length_a   1.000
_cell.length_b   1.000
_cell.length_c   1.000
_cell.angle_alpha   90.00
_cell.angle_beta   90.00
_cell.angle_gamma   90.00
#
_symmetry.space_group_name_H-M   'P 1'
#
loop_
_entity.id
_entity.type
_entity.pdbx_description
1 polymer ?
#
loop_
_entity_poly.entity_id
_entity_poly.type
_entity_poly.pdbx_seq_one_letter_code
_entity_poly.pdbx_strand_id
1 'polypeptide(L)'
;MGGHQRSRSASASSTATRSDITELDFAAVGLDCPFGRVDALGPVELRETAYEIFFMSCRSSGPAVSIRGGAAEGEVSSPVAAGAGARSGTGGSVMGSRVKKALGLRPRRLSSGAQPMMARTLSQTSGPASPGRMRRPMTSAEIMRQQMRVTDQSDARLRRTLMRTVVGQVGRRAETIVLPLELLRQLKPAEFTDAEEYHQWQFRQIKLLEAGLILHPSLPLDRLHAAVLRFREVMRATEIRAIDTGKNSDVMRALTNAVHALSWRSGTAGAAVEACHWADGYPLNVLLYCSLLQTIFDLRECTVVLDEVDELLELIKKTWPTLGINRILHNVCLAWVFFQQYVITGQVEPDLVAAALTVLVDVAADTKQGSRDPLYVKVLLSALGGMQEWSEKRLLDYHDSYEKGIGGAATEGMEILLSLALAAGKIIADRECAGDGNFAGDRVDYYVRCSMKSAFTNILENGLGEADSVIIDRDSDPGSVLMQLARDTEQLAMFERRNFSPVLRRWHPAPVAVAAVTLHGCFGVVLSSTSPRLEKALAQMTAEDAADCDDGRAKAVVGDMEPFEVESVVMGLLKAWMDDKLGLARDCLLRARDTESWIPKSKEEPFAGSAMELMKLARLTIDEFSEIPASAKDEVVHDLVDGLESIFQDYISFVASCGSKQNYLPPLPPLTRCNQDSGFFRLWKKAALPTCQAPEGSPRGGGSHHIPRPSISRGTQRLYVRLNTLHYVLTHVEALDTSLSCSSPSHLGRARAAAQSSISTVAEVAAHRLIFLDSRHSFYQGLYARSVADARIRPALRLLKQNLSFLVSVLADRAQPVAVREVMRASFEAFLMVLLAGGNERSFARADQTTVEEDFRSLKRAFSTCGEGLVPEDVVAREAETAEAVVDLMARSTDYLIDAFSVATCDSIGDGGGEDDGGGGGGCTPLPPTTRRWDPADPNTILRVLCHRDDEAANQFLKRTFQLARRR
;
A
#
# COMPACT_ATOMS: atom_id res chain seq x y z
N MET A 1 -16.02 -11.82 -33.03
CA MET A 1 -15.08 -11.19 -33.95
C MET A 1 -14.63 -9.87 -33.38
N GLY A 2 -13.36 -9.71 -33.08
CA GLY A 2 -12.78 -8.51 -32.44
C GLY A 2 -11.63 -8.88 -31.52
N GLY A 3 -10.47 -9.20 -32.14
CA GLY A 3 -9.28 -9.60 -31.40
C GLY A 3 -8.58 -8.39 -30.79
N HIS A 4 -8.35 -8.42 -29.49
CA HIS A 4 -7.41 -7.55 -28.80
C HIS A 4 -6.01 -8.17 -28.85
N GLN A 5 -5.13 -7.55 -29.63
CA GLN A 5 -3.69 -7.82 -29.60
C GLN A 5 -3.12 -7.28 -28.28
N ARG A 6 -2.66 -8.18 -27.42
CA ARG A 6 -1.76 -7.87 -26.31
C ARG A 6 -0.34 -7.67 -26.87
N SER A 7 0.18 -6.47 -26.82
CA SER A 7 1.60 -6.19 -26.97
C SER A 7 2.36 -6.72 -25.75
N ARG A 8 3.11 -7.79 -25.94
CA ARG A 8 4.13 -8.24 -25.00
C ARG A 8 5.34 -7.33 -25.13
N SER A 9 5.64 -6.55 -24.12
CA SER A 9 6.95 -5.93 -23.94
C SER A 9 7.95 -7.02 -23.57
N ALA A 10 8.76 -7.42 -24.54
CA ALA A 10 9.91 -8.27 -24.29
C ALA A 10 11.04 -7.37 -23.78
N SER A 11 11.45 -7.56 -22.53
CA SER A 11 12.73 -7.08 -22.02
C SER A 11 13.85 -7.83 -22.74
N ALA A 12 14.40 -7.22 -23.78
CA ALA A 12 15.60 -7.67 -24.43
C ALA A 12 16.80 -7.07 -23.69
N SER A 13 17.48 -7.86 -22.89
CA SER A 13 18.86 -7.61 -22.50
C SER A 13 19.73 -7.66 -23.75
N SER A 14 19.88 -6.53 -24.43
CA SER A 14 20.81 -6.44 -25.56
C SER A 14 22.20 -6.14 -25.00
N THR A 15 23.05 -7.14 -25.02
CA THR A 15 24.49 -6.93 -25.16
C THR A 15 24.67 -6.26 -26.51
N ALA A 16 24.58 -4.94 -26.54
CA ALA A 16 24.88 -4.15 -27.73
C ALA A 16 26.34 -4.35 -28.07
N THR A 17 26.60 -5.11 -29.09
CA THR A 17 27.90 -5.16 -29.76
C THR A 17 28.22 -3.75 -30.25
N ARG A 18 29.43 -3.29 -29.92
CA ARG A 18 30.00 -1.96 -30.13
C ARG A 18 30.01 -1.44 -31.59
N SER A 19 29.28 -2.07 -32.53
CA SER A 19 29.35 -1.80 -33.96
C SER A 19 28.18 -0.99 -34.56
N ASP A 20 27.10 -0.70 -33.84
CA ASP A 20 25.90 -0.07 -34.40
C ASP A 20 25.49 1.27 -33.79
N ILE A 21 26.44 2.04 -33.23
CA ILE A 21 26.18 3.40 -32.78
C ILE A 21 26.35 4.33 -33.98
N THR A 22 25.47 4.23 -34.96
CA THR A 22 25.26 5.27 -35.96
C THR A 22 24.45 6.41 -35.33
N GLU A 23 25.03 7.61 -35.35
CA GLU A 23 24.39 8.87 -34.87
C GLU A 23 23.58 8.67 -33.61
N LEU A 24 24.26 8.65 -32.47
CA LEU A 24 23.63 8.68 -31.17
C LEU A 24 22.75 9.94 -31.09
N ASP A 25 21.45 9.70 -31.05
CA ASP A 25 20.51 10.72 -30.67
C ASP A 25 20.82 11.10 -29.22
N PHE A 26 21.42 12.26 -29.00
CA PHE A 26 21.79 12.74 -27.65
C PHE A 26 20.58 12.82 -26.73
N ALA A 27 19.38 13.00 -27.32
CA ALA A 27 18.12 12.94 -26.60
C ALA A 27 17.84 11.56 -26.01
N ALA A 28 18.29 10.48 -26.66
CA ALA A 28 18.11 9.11 -26.13
C ALA A 28 18.98 8.84 -24.89
N VAL A 29 20.07 9.58 -24.71
CA VAL A 29 20.98 9.46 -23.54
C VAL A 29 20.64 10.49 -22.46
N GLY A 30 19.65 11.36 -22.69
CA GLY A 30 19.21 12.39 -21.76
C GLY A 30 20.22 13.53 -21.56
N LEU A 31 21.06 13.82 -22.57
CA LEU A 31 22.01 14.91 -22.56
C LEU A 31 21.72 15.85 -23.72
N ASP A 32 21.17 17.02 -23.42
CA ASP A 32 20.98 18.07 -24.41
C ASP A 32 22.25 18.91 -24.60
N CYS A 33 22.46 19.44 -25.83
CA CYS A 33 23.57 20.35 -26.10
C CYS A 33 23.35 21.66 -25.36
N PRO A 34 24.22 22.07 -24.40
CA PRO A 34 23.99 23.25 -23.56
C PRO A 34 24.19 24.55 -24.34
N PHE A 35 24.80 24.49 -25.49
CA PHE A 35 25.13 25.70 -26.27
C PHE A 35 24.00 26.15 -27.21
N GLY A 36 22.87 25.38 -27.20
CA GLY A 36 21.76 25.63 -28.12
C GLY A 36 21.96 24.94 -29.47
N ARG A 37 21.02 25.18 -30.39
CA ARG A 37 21.03 24.63 -31.75
C ARG A 37 21.11 25.78 -32.74
N VAL A 38 21.76 25.55 -33.87
CA VAL A 38 21.67 26.43 -35.03
C VAL A 38 20.58 25.86 -35.93
N ASP A 39 19.43 26.51 -35.97
CA ASP A 39 18.30 26.09 -36.78
C ASP A 39 18.74 25.89 -38.23
N ALA A 40 18.40 24.71 -38.76
CA ALA A 40 18.67 24.31 -40.11
C ALA A 40 20.09 23.82 -40.47
N LEU A 41 20.98 23.55 -39.48
CA LEU A 41 22.27 22.86 -39.69
C LEU A 41 22.29 21.56 -38.91
N GLY A 42 22.41 20.45 -39.61
CA GLY A 42 22.55 19.13 -39.02
C GLY A 42 23.97 18.85 -38.49
N PRO A 43 24.16 17.78 -37.68
CA PRO A 43 25.47 17.46 -37.11
C PRO A 43 26.51 17.12 -38.18
N VAL A 44 26.11 16.55 -39.30
CA VAL A 44 26.99 16.27 -40.44
C VAL A 44 27.49 17.54 -41.09
N GLU A 45 26.60 18.52 -41.29
CA GLU A 45 26.93 19.80 -41.88
C GLU A 45 27.87 20.64 -40.98
N LEU A 46 27.67 20.56 -39.67
CA LEU A 46 28.56 21.21 -38.69
C LEU A 46 29.96 20.57 -38.73
N ARG A 47 30.06 19.25 -38.81
CA ARG A 47 31.36 18.52 -38.89
C ARG A 47 32.12 18.87 -40.17
N GLU A 48 31.47 18.86 -41.31
CA GLU A 48 32.09 19.23 -42.57
C GLU A 48 32.59 20.66 -42.54
N THR A 49 31.79 21.58 -42.03
CA THR A 49 32.19 23.00 -41.90
C THR A 49 33.34 23.18 -40.91
N ALA A 50 33.33 22.47 -39.81
CA ALA A 50 34.45 22.49 -38.84
C ALA A 50 35.74 21.98 -39.49
N TYR A 51 35.65 20.91 -40.30
CA TYR A 51 36.80 20.44 -41.08
C TYR A 51 37.30 21.44 -42.09
N GLU A 52 36.40 22.13 -42.79
CA GLU A 52 36.75 23.18 -43.78
C GLU A 52 37.56 24.31 -43.09
N ILE A 53 37.13 24.76 -41.89
CA ILE A 53 37.84 25.79 -41.10
C ILE A 53 39.16 25.24 -40.57
N PHE A 54 39.18 24.03 -40.05
CA PHE A 54 40.44 23.40 -39.60
C PHE A 54 41.47 23.34 -40.70
N PHE A 55 41.10 22.82 -41.87
CA PHE A 55 41.98 22.63 -42.98
C PHE A 55 42.52 24.00 -43.50
N MET A 56 41.64 25.03 -43.56
CA MET A 56 42.05 26.39 -43.95
C MET A 56 43.04 26.98 -42.95
N SER A 57 42.79 26.85 -41.64
CA SER A 57 43.62 27.41 -40.57
C SER A 57 45.01 26.74 -40.51
N CYS A 58 45.10 25.43 -40.75
CA CYS A 58 46.37 24.72 -40.81
C CYS A 58 47.28 25.13 -42.00
N ARG A 59 46.67 25.48 -43.14
CA ARG A 59 47.46 25.92 -44.31
C ARG A 59 47.97 27.35 -44.26
N SER A 60 47.29 28.22 -43.55
CA SER A 60 47.67 29.64 -43.36
C SER A 60 49.00 29.77 -42.57
N SER A 61 49.42 28.75 -41.87
CA SER A 61 50.56 28.76 -40.96
C SER A 61 51.85 28.19 -41.62
N GLY A 62 52.02 28.40 -42.95
CA GLY A 62 53.31 28.10 -43.63
C GLY A 62 54.48 28.96 -43.06
N PRO A 63 55.73 28.49 -43.12
CA PRO A 63 56.85 29.23 -42.57
C PRO A 63 56.95 30.65 -43.16
N ALA A 64 56.95 31.68 -42.33
CA ALA A 64 57.22 33.05 -42.72
C ALA A 64 58.62 33.14 -43.35
N VAL A 65 58.66 33.32 -44.67
CA VAL A 65 59.88 33.68 -45.34
C VAL A 65 60.22 35.11 -44.87
N SER A 66 61.25 35.17 -44.00
CA SER A 66 61.80 36.42 -43.52
C SER A 66 62.41 37.19 -44.74
N ILE A 67 61.70 38.15 -45.25
CA ILE A 67 62.33 39.15 -46.18
C ILE A 67 62.93 40.25 -45.29
N ARG A 68 64.23 40.18 -45.21
CA ARG A 68 65.09 41.21 -44.68
C ARG A 68 64.92 42.51 -45.51
N GLY A 69 64.59 43.59 -44.82
CA GLY A 69 64.62 44.93 -45.41
C GLY A 69 64.74 45.94 -44.27
N GLY A 70 65.81 46.58 -44.13
CA GLY A 70 66.63 47.32 -43.30
C GLY A 70 66.12 48.59 -42.59
N ALA A 71 66.89 49.00 -41.59
CA ALA A 71 67.12 50.27 -40.96
C ALA A 71 66.02 50.86 -40.06
N ALA A 72 66.24 51.33 -38.84
CA ALA A 72 67.33 51.97 -38.12
C ALA A 72 66.86 52.21 -36.68
N GLU A 73 67.79 52.00 -35.78
CA GLU A 73 68.19 52.76 -34.59
C GLU A 73 67.17 53.08 -33.46
N GLY A 74 67.60 52.67 -32.27
CA GLY A 74 67.14 53.21 -30.96
C GLY A 74 67.50 52.34 -29.76
N GLU A 75 68.77 52.44 -29.27
CA GLU A 75 69.29 51.97 -28.04
C GLU A 75 68.44 52.36 -26.80
N VAL A 76 68.42 51.59 -25.76
CA VAL A 76 69.06 51.86 -24.47
C VAL A 76 68.82 50.65 -23.46
N SER A 77 69.98 50.05 -23.13
CA SER A 77 70.49 49.53 -21.84
C SER A 77 69.60 48.73 -20.85
N SER A 78 70.11 47.54 -20.63
CA SER A 78 70.00 46.74 -19.38
C SER A 78 70.67 47.46 -18.15
N PRO A 79 70.39 47.03 -16.93
CA PRO A 79 71.21 45.93 -16.35
C PRO A 79 70.55 44.94 -15.39
N VAL A 80 71.01 43.72 -15.45
CA VAL A 80 71.48 42.74 -14.41
C VAL A 80 70.89 42.86 -13.00
N ALA A 81 70.30 41.82 -12.50
CA ALA A 81 70.69 41.08 -11.31
C ALA A 81 69.94 39.76 -11.09
N ALA A 82 70.68 38.77 -10.93
CA ALA A 82 70.57 37.44 -10.40
C ALA A 82 69.47 37.17 -9.37
N GLY A 83 68.91 36.00 -9.49
CA GLY A 83 68.42 35.28 -8.32
C GLY A 83 67.30 34.29 -8.57
N ALA A 84 67.63 33.02 -8.46
CA ALA A 84 66.84 31.89 -8.05
C ALA A 84 65.75 31.33 -8.99
N GLY A 85 66.04 30.17 -9.47
CA GLY A 85 65.27 29.31 -10.29
C GLY A 85 63.85 29.06 -9.80
N ALA A 86 62.94 29.39 -10.67
CA ALA A 86 61.65 28.72 -10.71
C ALA A 86 61.53 28.11 -12.12
N ARG A 87 61.62 26.85 -12.17
CA ARG A 87 61.29 26.06 -13.36
C ARG A 87 59.84 26.36 -13.73
N SER A 88 59.65 27.15 -14.72
CA SER A 88 58.36 27.22 -15.41
C SER A 88 58.14 25.86 -16.06
N GLY A 89 57.30 25.05 -15.44
CA GLY A 89 56.78 23.81 -16.06
C GLY A 89 56.03 24.23 -17.32
N THR A 90 56.60 23.88 -18.43
CA THR A 90 55.90 23.74 -19.70
C THR A 90 54.66 22.93 -19.42
N GLY A 91 53.44 23.45 -19.86
CA GLY A 91 52.16 22.82 -19.68
C GLY A 91 52.25 21.30 -19.93
N GLY A 92 52.28 20.54 -18.84
CA GLY A 92 52.25 19.09 -18.91
C GLY A 92 50.98 18.68 -19.59
N SER A 93 51.08 17.71 -20.47
CA SER A 93 49.96 17.09 -21.18
C SER A 93 48.74 16.96 -20.24
N VAL A 94 47.66 17.69 -20.59
CA VAL A 94 46.39 17.74 -19.83
C VAL A 94 45.77 16.37 -19.70
N MET A 95 46.31 15.38 -20.42
CA MET A 95 45.83 14.00 -20.42
C MET A 95 46.79 13.06 -19.71
N GLY A 96 46.45 12.64 -18.50
CA GLY A 96 47.18 11.58 -17.81
C GLY A 96 47.14 10.25 -18.59
N SER A 97 48.09 9.37 -18.33
CA SER A 97 48.24 8.07 -19.02
C SER A 97 46.96 7.18 -18.93
N ARG A 98 46.18 7.31 -17.85
CA ARG A 98 44.93 6.59 -17.68
C ARG A 98 43.83 7.09 -18.61
N VAL A 99 43.70 8.40 -18.76
CA VAL A 99 42.72 9.03 -19.68
C VAL A 99 43.07 8.65 -21.13
N LYS A 100 44.30 8.67 -21.47
CA LYS A 100 44.79 8.24 -22.81
C LYS A 100 44.50 6.77 -23.10
N LYS A 101 44.56 5.88 -22.09
CA LYS A 101 44.17 4.47 -22.18
C LYS A 101 42.64 4.31 -22.30
N ALA A 102 41.87 5.06 -21.52
CA ALA A 102 40.41 5.11 -21.58
C ALA A 102 39.89 5.53 -22.97
N LEU A 103 40.62 6.44 -23.60
CA LEU A 103 40.34 6.88 -24.97
C LEU A 103 40.79 5.87 -26.06
N GLY A 104 41.27 4.69 -25.69
CA GLY A 104 41.70 3.66 -26.62
C GLY A 104 43.04 3.95 -27.32
N LEU A 105 43.80 4.96 -26.82
CA LEU A 105 45.08 5.39 -27.40
C LEU A 105 46.20 4.46 -26.97
N ARG A 106 46.93 3.91 -27.91
CA ARG A 106 48.07 3.00 -27.64
C ARG A 106 49.41 3.74 -27.65
N PRO A 107 50.36 3.48 -26.68
CA PRO A 107 51.70 4.06 -26.70
C PRO A 107 52.50 3.51 -27.88
N ARG A 108 53.23 4.39 -28.56
CA ARG A 108 54.17 4.05 -29.62
C ARG A 108 55.26 3.14 -29.04
N ARG A 109 55.32 1.90 -29.49
CA ARG A 109 56.50 1.03 -29.17
C ARG A 109 57.70 1.55 -29.96
N LEU A 110 58.64 2.13 -29.25
CA LEU A 110 59.98 2.30 -29.76
C LEU A 110 60.58 0.91 -30.03
N SER A 111 60.83 0.59 -31.30
CA SER A 111 61.49 -0.62 -31.69
C SER A 111 62.97 -0.50 -31.35
N SER A 112 63.39 -0.97 -30.19
CA SER A 112 64.73 -1.40 -29.94
C SER A 112 64.78 -2.90 -30.22
N GLY A 113 65.65 -3.26 -31.21
CA GLY A 113 65.79 -4.66 -31.66
C GLY A 113 66.32 -5.57 -30.58
N ALA A 114 65.70 -6.69 -30.45
CA ALA A 114 66.30 -8.00 -30.10
C ALA A 114 65.23 -9.09 -30.27
N GLN A 115 65.49 -10.01 -31.17
CA GLN A 115 64.87 -11.33 -31.26
C GLN A 115 65.28 -12.19 -30.06
N PRO A 116 64.66 -13.36 -29.74
CA PRO A 116 64.10 -14.33 -30.71
C PRO A 116 62.95 -15.25 -30.17
N MET A 117 62.39 -16.00 -31.07
CA MET A 117 62.04 -17.43 -31.03
C MET A 117 60.72 -17.93 -30.48
N MET A 118 59.97 -18.57 -31.39
CA MET A 118 59.19 -19.83 -31.37
C MET A 118 57.89 -19.91 -30.57
N ALA A 119 56.79 -20.15 -31.19
CA ALA A 119 56.19 -21.43 -31.64
C ALA A 119 54.85 -21.29 -32.32
N ARG A 120 54.76 -21.85 -33.50
CA ARG A 120 53.71 -22.62 -34.20
C ARG A 120 52.29 -22.69 -33.57
N THR A 121 51.22 -22.47 -34.36
CA THR A 121 50.58 -23.48 -35.23
C THR A 121 49.43 -22.90 -36.08
N LEU A 122 49.49 -23.07 -37.35
CA LEU A 122 48.55 -23.54 -38.39
C LEU A 122 47.08 -23.08 -38.35
N SER A 123 46.65 -22.32 -39.42
CA SER A 123 45.84 -22.95 -40.50
C SER A 123 45.80 -22.04 -41.73
N GLN A 124 45.92 -22.68 -42.83
CA GLN A 124 46.00 -22.19 -44.22
C GLN A 124 44.65 -21.69 -44.73
N THR A 125 44.69 -20.65 -45.59
CA THR A 125 44.16 -20.75 -46.93
C THR A 125 44.78 -19.66 -47.82
N SER A 126 45.23 -20.07 -48.95
CA SER A 126 46.05 -19.42 -49.94
C SER A 126 45.27 -18.48 -50.87
N GLY A 127 45.88 -17.31 -51.15
CA GLY A 127 45.61 -16.44 -52.27
C GLY A 127 46.80 -15.54 -52.53
N PRO A 128 47.21 -15.27 -53.77
CA PRO A 128 48.55 -14.74 -54.07
C PRO A 128 48.73 -13.28 -53.69
N ALA A 129 49.73 -13.02 -52.90
CA ALA A 129 50.18 -11.70 -52.48
C ALA A 129 50.81 -10.90 -53.62
N SER A 130 50.21 -9.72 -53.87
CA SER A 130 50.92 -8.62 -54.56
C SER A 130 51.93 -7.95 -53.64
N PRO A 131 53.03 -7.41 -54.07
CA PRO A 131 54.06 -6.86 -53.19
C PRO A 131 53.55 -5.60 -52.48
N GLY A 132 53.60 -5.63 -51.14
CA GLY A 132 53.13 -4.60 -50.24
C GLY A 132 53.81 -3.25 -50.49
N ARG A 133 53.07 -2.31 -51.02
CA ARG A 133 53.39 -0.88 -50.87
C ARG A 133 53.41 -0.58 -49.37
N MET A 134 54.57 -0.21 -48.81
CA MET A 134 54.67 0.44 -47.51
C MET A 134 53.64 1.60 -47.45
N ARG A 135 52.61 1.47 -46.63
CA ARG A 135 51.67 2.56 -46.38
C ARG A 135 52.50 3.72 -45.83
N ARG A 136 52.51 4.83 -46.55
CA ARG A 136 53.00 6.11 -46.01
C ARG A 136 52.32 6.40 -44.66
N PRO A 137 53.05 6.93 -43.64
CA PRO A 137 52.41 7.39 -42.42
C PRO A 137 51.37 8.43 -42.82
N MET A 138 50.13 8.34 -42.26
CA MET A 138 49.06 9.26 -42.46
C MET A 138 49.45 10.63 -41.94
N THR A 139 49.16 11.68 -42.69
CA THR A 139 49.35 13.04 -42.20
C THR A 139 48.22 13.40 -41.20
N SER A 140 48.49 14.32 -40.25
CA SER A 140 47.52 14.80 -39.27
C SER A 140 46.22 15.29 -39.92
N ALA A 141 46.29 15.85 -41.12
CA ALA A 141 45.11 16.26 -41.91
C ALA A 141 44.32 15.07 -42.46
N GLU A 142 44.97 13.97 -42.83
CA GLU A 142 44.29 12.73 -43.25
C GLU A 142 43.64 12.04 -42.05
N ILE A 143 44.29 12.06 -40.87
CA ILE A 143 43.70 11.54 -39.63
C ILE A 143 42.41 12.34 -39.26
N MET A 144 42.49 13.66 -39.25
CA MET A 144 41.31 14.53 -39.01
C MET A 144 40.20 14.29 -40.02
N ARG A 145 40.52 14.12 -41.30
CA ARG A 145 39.52 13.85 -42.34
C ARG A 145 38.77 12.56 -42.05
N GLN A 146 39.48 11.50 -41.70
CA GLN A 146 38.88 10.19 -41.37
C GLN A 146 38.03 10.27 -40.14
N GLN A 147 38.55 10.86 -39.07
CA GLN A 147 37.80 11.05 -37.80
C GLN A 147 36.56 11.89 -37.97
N MET A 148 36.60 12.94 -38.80
CA MET A 148 35.45 13.79 -39.12
C MET A 148 34.52 13.17 -40.16
N ARG A 149 34.87 12.00 -40.70
CA ARG A 149 34.13 11.30 -41.75
C ARG A 149 33.83 12.12 -42.99
N VAL A 150 34.78 13.00 -43.37
CA VAL A 150 34.67 13.80 -44.56
C VAL A 150 35.09 12.95 -45.76
N THR A 151 34.26 12.95 -46.81
CA THR A 151 34.49 12.17 -48.03
C THR A 151 35.73 12.67 -48.77
N ASP A 152 36.43 11.76 -49.48
CA ASP A 152 37.60 12.10 -50.31
C ASP A 152 37.22 13.20 -51.38
N GLN A 153 35.98 13.17 -51.83
CA GLN A 153 35.45 14.08 -52.79
C GLN A 153 35.27 15.50 -52.24
N SER A 154 34.69 15.64 -51.01
CA SER A 154 34.59 16.92 -50.32
C SER A 154 35.94 17.49 -49.96
N ASP A 155 36.90 16.67 -49.48
CA ASP A 155 38.27 17.08 -49.21
C ASP A 155 38.99 17.56 -50.50
N ALA A 156 38.88 16.82 -51.59
CA ALA A 156 39.46 17.21 -52.88
C ALA A 156 38.88 18.53 -53.42
N ARG A 157 37.56 18.76 -53.24
CA ARG A 157 36.91 20.04 -53.59
C ARG A 157 37.48 21.21 -52.78
N LEU A 158 37.56 20.99 -51.46
CA LEU A 158 38.12 22.00 -50.55
C LEU A 158 39.57 22.33 -50.88
N ARG A 159 40.42 21.33 -51.13
CA ARG A 159 41.83 21.53 -51.48
C ARG A 159 42.02 22.30 -52.77
N ARG A 160 41.21 21.99 -53.80
CA ARG A 160 41.23 22.70 -55.09
C ARG A 160 40.79 24.15 -54.95
N THR A 161 39.76 24.40 -54.15
CA THR A 161 39.25 25.78 -53.91
C THR A 161 40.29 26.60 -53.17
N LEU A 162 40.87 26.09 -52.10
CA LEU A 162 41.88 26.78 -51.35
C LEU A 162 43.16 27.03 -52.18
N MET A 163 43.55 26.08 -53.03
CA MET A 163 44.67 26.33 -53.96
C MET A 163 44.39 27.47 -54.93
N ARG A 164 43.15 27.55 -55.47
CA ARG A 164 42.72 28.67 -56.37
C ARG A 164 42.65 29.98 -55.63
N THR A 165 42.19 29.98 -54.38
CA THR A 165 42.05 31.20 -53.55
C THR A 165 43.43 31.76 -53.17
N VAL A 166 44.34 30.90 -52.81
CA VAL A 166 45.72 31.29 -52.38
C VAL A 166 46.53 31.86 -53.59
N VAL A 167 46.35 31.28 -54.76
CA VAL A 167 47.03 31.80 -55.98
C VAL A 167 46.50 33.22 -56.32
N GLY A 168 45.25 33.54 -56.04
CA GLY A 168 44.64 34.84 -56.33
C GLY A 168 44.80 35.89 -55.23
N GLN A 169 45.25 35.57 -54.03
CA GLN A 169 45.24 36.45 -52.85
C GLN A 169 46.41 36.16 -51.91
N VAL A 170 47.63 36.35 -52.40
CA VAL A 170 48.83 36.18 -51.61
C VAL A 170 48.81 37.17 -50.44
N GLY A 171 48.84 36.64 -49.18
CA GLY A 171 48.94 37.42 -47.94
C GLY A 171 47.66 37.62 -47.12
N ARG A 172 46.54 37.07 -47.51
CA ARG A 172 45.34 37.08 -46.65
C ARG A 172 45.46 36.04 -45.54
N ARG A 173 45.17 36.48 -44.29
CA ARG A 173 45.09 35.60 -43.13
C ARG A 173 43.80 34.79 -43.16
N ALA A 174 43.85 33.59 -42.59
CA ALA A 174 42.66 32.70 -42.50
C ALA A 174 41.47 33.39 -41.84
N GLU A 175 41.73 34.21 -40.85
CA GLU A 175 40.71 34.97 -40.10
C GLU A 175 39.94 35.99 -40.91
N THR A 176 40.46 36.42 -42.08
CA THR A 176 39.83 37.44 -42.94
C THR A 176 39.11 36.84 -44.15
N ILE A 177 39.14 35.53 -44.33
CA ILE A 177 38.54 34.84 -45.46
C ILE A 177 37.12 34.37 -45.09
N VAL A 178 36.12 34.87 -45.83
CA VAL A 178 34.74 34.39 -45.73
C VAL A 178 34.65 33.10 -46.53
N LEU A 179 34.99 31.98 -45.93
CA LEU A 179 35.15 30.67 -46.59
C LEU A 179 33.90 30.23 -47.35
N PRO A 180 32.67 30.28 -46.77
CA PRO A 180 31.45 29.88 -47.46
C PRO A 180 31.24 30.67 -48.78
N LEU A 181 31.54 31.97 -48.76
CA LEU A 181 31.45 32.81 -49.95
C LEU A 181 32.50 32.45 -51.00
N GLU A 182 33.73 32.15 -50.60
CA GLU A 182 34.78 31.71 -51.52
C GLU A 182 34.51 30.32 -52.10
N LEU A 183 33.95 29.41 -51.31
CA LEU A 183 33.49 28.11 -51.79
C LEU A 183 32.37 28.24 -52.85
N LEU A 184 31.37 29.10 -52.61
CA LEU A 184 30.32 29.38 -53.58
C LEU A 184 30.83 29.93 -54.89
N ARG A 185 31.87 30.79 -54.87
CA ARG A 185 32.48 31.37 -56.07
C ARG A 185 33.31 30.40 -56.87
N GLN A 186 34.01 29.47 -56.20
CA GLN A 186 35.02 28.65 -56.86
C GLN A 186 34.51 27.30 -57.31
N LEU A 187 33.51 26.70 -56.60
CA LEU A 187 32.98 25.40 -56.94
C LEU A 187 31.84 25.50 -57.98
N LYS A 188 31.91 24.66 -59.01
CA LYS A 188 30.93 24.61 -60.09
C LYS A 188 30.07 23.36 -59.97
N PRO A 189 28.85 23.36 -60.58
CA PRO A 189 27.96 22.20 -60.59
C PRO A 189 28.63 20.93 -61.10
N ALA A 190 29.54 21.01 -62.06
CA ALA A 190 30.26 19.89 -62.63
C ALA A 190 31.21 19.16 -61.62
N GLU A 191 31.42 19.69 -60.45
CA GLU A 191 32.28 19.07 -59.41
C GLU A 191 31.46 18.27 -58.39
N PHE A 192 30.13 18.20 -58.57
CA PHE A 192 29.19 17.46 -57.73
C PHE A 192 28.62 16.28 -58.52
N THR A 193 28.09 15.25 -57.83
CA THR A 193 27.55 14.02 -58.43
C THR A 193 26.23 14.30 -59.12
N ASP A 194 25.40 15.14 -58.58
CA ASP A 194 24.13 15.54 -59.16
C ASP A 194 23.79 17.01 -58.84
N ALA A 195 22.73 17.49 -59.44
CA ALA A 195 22.28 18.89 -59.29
C ALA A 195 21.64 19.14 -57.89
N GLU A 196 21.09 18.09 -57.29
CA GLU A 196 20.47 18.17 -56.01
C GLU A 196 21.52 18.26 -54.86
N GLU A 197 22.60 17.47 -54.96
CA GLU A 197 23.75 17.59 -54.04
C GLU A 197 24.35 19.00 -54.11
N TYR A 198 24.44 19.56 -55.29
CA TYR A 198 24.96 20.93 -55.47
C TYR A 198 24.02 21.98 -54.91
N HIS A 199 22.71 21.81 -55.05
CA HIS A 199 21.70 22.70 -54.48
C HIS A 199 21.70 22.69 -52.98
N GLN A 200 21.67 21.51 -52.37
CA GLN A 200 21.73 21.34 -50.91
C GLN A 200 23.02 21.88 -50.31
N TRP A 201 24.12 21.68 -51.00
CA TRP A 201 25.41 22.24 -50.57
C TRP A 201 25.43 23.78 -50.64
N GLN A 202 24.89 24.38 -51.71
CA GLN A 202 24.80 25.84 -51.79
C GLN A 202 23.93 26.39 -50.67
N PHE A 203 22.78 25.79 -50.42
CA PHE A 203 21.87 26.21 -49.39
C PHE A 203 22.52 26.11 -47.99
N ARG A 204 23.31 25.07 -47.73
CA ARG A 204 24.11 24.97 -46.52
C ARG A 204 25.08 26.14 -46.37
N GLN A 205 25.81 26.50 -47.42
CA GLN A 205 26.77 27.60 -47.36
C GLN A 205 26.09 28.94 -47.03
N ILE A 206 24.92 29.21 -47.57
CA ILE A 206 24.14 30.41 -47.30
C ILE A 206 23.59 30.42 -45.88
N LYS A 207 23.11 29.24 -45.37
CA LYS A 207 22.67 29.12 -43.98
C LYS A 207 23.80 29.35 -42.96
N LEU A 208 25.01 28.89 -43.27
CA LEU A 208 26.20 29.20 -42.47
C LEU A 208 26.47 30.67 -42.37
N LEU A 209 26.34 31.39 -43.52
CA LEU A 209 26.49 32.87 -43.51
C LEU A 209 25.36 33.57 -42.76
N GLU A 210 24.13 33.05 -42.82
CA GLU A 210 23.04 33.57 -42.01
C GLU A 210 23.34 33.41 -40.52
N ALA A 211 23.67 32.19 -40.10
CA ALA A 211 23.98 31.87 -38.69
C ALA A 211 25.14 32.73 -38.15
N GLY A 212 26.18 32.87 -38.94
CA GLY A 212 27.38 33.57 -38.54
C GLY A 212 27.28 35.12 -38.59
N LEU A 213 26.52 35.68 -39.56
CA LEU A 213 26.47 37.11 -39.77
C LEU A 213 25.17 37.76 -39.27
N ILE A 214 24.00 37.15 -39.51
CA ILE A 214 22.70 37.75 -39.17
C ILE A 214 22.29 37.39 -37.73
N LEU A 215 22.52 36.16 -37.30
CA LEU A 215 22.13 35.69 -35.98
C LEU A 215 23.20 35.91 -34.91
N HIS A 216 24.27 36.64 -35.24
CA HIS A 216 25.36 36.94 -34.33
C HIS A 216 24.88 37.80 -33.15
N PRO A 217 24.92 37.31 -31.90
CA PRO A 217 24.29 37.98 -30.76
C PRO A 217 25.06 39.20 -30.26
N SER A 218 26.37 39.25 -30.49
CA SER A 218 27.23 40.33 -30.00
C SER A 218 27.03 41.67 -30.73
N LEU A 219 26.45 41.60 -31.92
CA LEU A 219 26.22 42.77 -32.76
C LEU A 219 24.78 42.70 -33.33
N PRO A 220 23.78 43.12 -32.56
CA PRO A 220 22.38 43.03 -32.99
C PRO A 220 22.16 43.92 -34.23
N LEU A 221 21.54 43.32 -35.22
CA LEU A 221 21.16 43.98 -36.47
C LEU A 221 19.69 44.39 -36.45
N ASP A 222 19.39 45.59 -37.00
CA ASP A 222 18.01 45.91 -37.32
C ASP A 222 17.47 44.93 -38.37
N ARG A 223 16.31 44.39 -38.13
CA ARG A 223 15.61 43.49 -39.06
C ARG A 223 15.30 44.11 -40.41
N LEU A 224 15.25 45.42 -40.45
CA LEU A 224 15.01 46.22 -41.67
C LEU A 224 16.30 46.68 -42.37
N HIS A 225 17.48 46.27 -41.85
CA HIS A 225 18.74 46.63 -42.49
C HIS A 225 18.80 46.12 -43.93
N ALA A 226 19.14 47.01 -44.89
CA ALA A 226 19.09 46.72 -46.33
C ALA A 226 19.92 45.49 -46.75
N ALA A 227 21.07 45.26 -46.11
CA ALA A 227 21.90 44.06 -46.35
C ALA A 227 21.23 42.79 -45.88
N VAL A 228 20.50 42.80 -44.74
CA VAL A 228 19.74 41.67 -44.22
C VAL A 228 18.60 41.29 -45.17
N LEU A 229 17.86 42.30 -45.66
CA LEU A 229 16.75 42.10 -46.61
C LEU A 229 17.24 41.47 -47.90
N ARG A 230 18.32 42.00 -48.46
CA ARG A 230 18.95 41.44 -49.67
C ARG A 230 19.48 40.03 -49.43
N PHE A 231 20.10 39.77 -48.32
CA PHE A 231 20.60 38.43 -47.97
C PHE A 231 19.46 37.42 -47.90
N ARG A 232 18.37 37.74 -47.22
CA ARG A 232 17.19 36.92 -47.12
C ARG A 232 16.47 36.68 -48.45
N GLU A 233 16.54 37.64 -49.33
CA GLU A 233 16.02 37.48 -50.69
C GLU A 233 16.83 36.43 -51.47
N VAL A 234 18.15 36.44 -51.37
CA VAL A 234 19.03 35.43 -51.99
C VAL A 234 18.78 34.06 -51.34
N MET A 235 18.61 34.01 -50.01
CA MET A 235 18.34 32.77 -49.31
C MET A 235 17.03 32.12 -49.74
N ARG A 236 15.94 32.90 -49.87
CA ARG A 236 14.65 32.39 -50.37
C ARG A 236 14.76 31.91 -51.84
N ALA A 237 15.57 32.61 -52.66
CA ALA A 237 15.83 32.18 -54.03
C ALA A 237 16.57 30.83 -54.08
N THR A 238 17.53 30.63 -53.14
CA THR A 238 18.31 29.40 -53.03
C THR A 238 17.49 28.25 -52.42
N GLU A 239 16.50 28.54 -51.60
CA GLU A 239 15.60 27.51 -51.07
C GLU A 239 14.78 26.80 -52.18
N ILE A 240 14.43 27.55 -53.22
CA ILE A 240 13.61 27.05 -54.31
C ILE A 240 14.47 26.30 -55.39
N ARG A 241 15.66 26.88 -55.70
CA ARG A 241 16.58 26.30 -56.70
C ARG A 241 18.01 26.78 -56.53
N ALA A 242 18.97 26.02 -57.07
CA ALA A 242 20.37 26.42 -57.08
C ALA A 242 20.55 27.80 -57.77
N ILE A 243 21.35 28.64 -57.13
CA ILE A 243 21.67 29.99 -57.71
C ILE A 243 22.86 29.88 -58.66
N ASP A 244 22.88 30.75 -59.66
CA ASP A 244 24.03 30.93 -60.51
C ASP A 244 25.18 31.63 -59.78
N THR A 245 26.33 30.98 -59.70
CA THR A 245 27.58 31.46 -59.04
C THR A 245 28.59 32.00 -60.00
N GLY A 246 28.22 32.21 -61.29
CA GLY A 246 29.09 32.76 -62.32
C GLY A 246 29.60 34.15 -62.02
N LYS A 247 30.73 34.55 -62.56
CA LYS A 247 31.38 35.85 -62.33
C LYS A 247 30.46 37.07 -62.65
N ASN A 248 29.51 36.90 -63.57
CA ASN A 248 28.58 37.90 -64.02
C ASN A 248 27.18 37.78 -63.36
N SER A 249 27.01 36.87 -62.42
CA SER A 249 25.72 36.66 -61.75
C SER A 249 25.37 37.84 -60.84
N ASP A 250 24.20 38.41 -61.02
CA ASP A 250 23.68 39.52 -60.18
C ASP A 250 23.35 39.03 -58.79
N VAL A 251 22.89 37.79 -58.65
CA VAL A 251 22.60 37.14 -57.34
C VAL A 251 23.88 36.99 -56.55
N MET A 252 24.95 36.51 -57.17
CA MET A 252 26.23 36.33 -56.51
C MET A 252 26.86 37.66 -56.14
N ARG A 253 26.67 38.72 -56.97
CA ARG A 253 27.12 40.06 -56.67
C ARG A 253 26.32 40.68 -55.52
N ALA A 254 25.00 40.48 -55.47
CA ALA A 254 24.14 40.90 -54.41
C ALA A 254 24.49 40.23 -53.07
N LEU A 255 24.71 38.89 -53.08
CA LEU A 255 25.18 38.13 -51.91
C LEU A 255 26.52 38.64 -51.39
N THR A 256 27.48 38.83 -52.29
CA THR A 256 28.81 39.34 -51.95
C THR A 256 28.73 40.71 -51.26
N ASN A 257 27.97 41.62 -51.84
CA ASN A 257 27.80 42.96 -51.30
C ASN A 257 27.07 42.94 -49.94
N ALA A 258 26.06 42.07 -49.79
CA ALA A 258 25.36 41.85 -48.52
C ALA A 258 26.31 41.29 -47.45
N VAL A 259 27.07 40.27 -47.79
CA VAL A 259 28.07 39.64 -46.88
C VAL A 259 29.13 40.66 -46.45
N HIS A 260 29.66 41.44 -47.38
CA HIS A 260 30.61 42.52 -47.06
C HIS A 260 30.02 43.58 -46.14
N ALA A 261 28.81 44.03 -46.39
CA ALA A 261 28.12 45.00 -45.55
C ALA A 261 27.79 44.42 -44.14
N LEU A 262 27.54 43.11 -44.05
CA LEU A 262 27.29 42.41 -42.77
C LEU A 262 28.56 42.08 -41.99
N SER A 263 29.73 41.97 -42.69
CA SER A 263 31.00 41.68 -42.05
C SER A 263 31.63 42.92 -41.37
N TRP A 264 31.19 44.14 -41.75
CA TRP A 264 31.67 45.38 -41.16
C TRP A 264 30.51 46.14 -40.55
N ARG A 265 30.38 46.11 -39.26
CA ARG A 265 29.25 46.71 -38.51
C ARG A 265 29.78 47.84 -37.63
N SER A 266 28.97 48.89 -37.59
CA SER A 266 29.17 49.91 -36.58
C SER A 266 28.41 49.52 -35.35
N GLY A 267 29.08 49.46 -34.22
CA GLY A 267 28.44 49.30 -32.92
C GLY A 267 27.48 50.48 -32.63
N THR A 268 26.48 50.26 -31.83
CA THR A 268 25.50 51.26 -31.40
C THR A 268 26.19 52.47 -30.83
N ALA A 269 25.93 53.67 -31.45
CA ALA A 269 26.32 55.04 -31.02
C ALA A 269 27.82 55.30 -30.87
N GLY A 270 28.53 55.47 -31.97
CA GLY A 270 29.83 56.18 -32.02
C GLY A 270 31.06 55.34 -31.71
N ALA A 271 30.92 53.99 -31.57
CA ALA A 271 32.04 53.11 -31.42
C ALA A 271 32.73 52.86 -32.79
N ALA A 272 34.03 52.50 -32.76
CA ALA A 272 34.80 52.10 -33.93
C ALA A 272 34.12 50.99 -34.72
N VAL A 273 34.24 50.95 -36.04
CA VAL A 273 33.73 49.92 -36.91
C VAL A 273 34.43 48.60 -36.55
N GLU A 274 33.67 47.64 -36.02
CA GLU A 274 34.20 46.32 -35.68
C GLU A 274 34.00 45.35 -36.83
N ALA A 275 34.99 44.55 -37.09
CA ALA A 275 34.92 43.45 -38.05
C ALA A 275 34.25 42.21 -37.39
N CYS A 276 33.15 41.78 -37.94
CA CYS A 276 32.42 40.60 -37.54
C CYS A 276 32.80 39.43 -38.48
N HIS A 277 33.48 38.43 -37.93
CA HIS A 277 33.78 37.25 -38.71
C HIS A 277 32.60 36.32 -38.73
N TRP A 278 32.33 35.70 -39.90
CA TRP A 278 31.18 34.78 -40.05
C TRP A 278 31.21 33.55 -39.12
N ALA A 279 32.37 33.16 -38.65
CA ALA A 279 32.55 31.92 -37.86
C ALA A 279 32.79 32.16 -36.36
N ASP A 280 32.90 33.43 -35.89
CA ASP A 280 33.16 33.73 -34.48
C ASP A 280 31.89 33.99 -33.63
N GLY A 281 30.73 34.01 -34.29
CA GLY A 281 29.45 34.22 -33.61
C GLY A 281 28.91 33.03 -32.82
N TYR A 282 28.58 33.23 -31.55
CA TYR A 282 27.89 32.24 -30.70
C TYR A 282 26.44 32.04 -31.21
N PRO A 283 25.89 30.81 -31.26
CA PRO A 283 26.45 29.54 -30.77
C PRO A 283 27.29 28.82 -31.84
N LEU A 284 27.33 29.29 -33.08
CA LEU A 284 27.98 28.59 -34.21
C LEU A 284 29.46 28.26 -33.91
N ASN A 285 30.21 29.25 -33.39
CA ASN A 285 31.63 29.06 -33.11
C ASN A 285 31.93 27.98 -32.09
N VAL A 286 31.17 27.94 -31.00
CA VAL A 286 31.31 26.91 -29.94
C VAL A 286 30.94 25.54 -30.46
N LEU A 287 29.84 25.42 -31.24
CA LEU A 287 29.42 24.17 -31.84
C LEU A 287 30.44 23.60 -32.81
N LEU A 288 30.99 24.47 -33.71
CA LEU A 288 32.07 24.09 -34.63
C LEU A 288 33.31 23.65 -33.87
N TYR A 289 33.67 24.38 -32.82
CA TYR A 289 34.86 24.07 -32.02
C TYR A 289 34.67 22.77 -31.23
N CYS A 290 33.54 22.53 -30.62
CA CYS A 290 33.21 21.26 -29.95
C CYS A 290 33.23 20.10 -30.94
N SER A 291 32.74 20.28 -32.18
CA SER A 291 32.80 19.27 -33.22
C SER A 291 34.26 18.88 -33.56
N LEU A 292 35.18 19.87 -33.57
CA LEU A 292 36.63 19.60 -33.76
C LEU A 292 37.21 18.82 -32.58
N LEU A 293 36.86 19.20 -31.34
CA LEU A 293 37.36 18.51 -30.14
C LEU A 293 36.81 17.07 -30.05
N GLN A 294 35.53 16.85 -30.40
CA GLN A 294 34.91 15.53 -30.36
C GLN A 294 35.60 14.52 -31.27
N THR A 295 36.09 14.97 -32.43
CA THR A 295 36.76 14.11 -33.40
C THR A 295 38.06 13.47 -32.88
N ILE A 296 38.73 14.10 -31.88
CA ILE A 296 39.88 13.51 -31.22
C ILE A 296 39.52 12.22 -30.47
N PHE A 297 38.28 12.05 -30.10
CA PHE A 297 37.76 10.99 -29.25
C PHE A 297 36.92 9.96 -30.01
N ASP A 298 36.91 9.95 -31.35
CA ASP A 298 36.19 8.91 -32.11
C ASP A 298 36.90 7.56 -31.97
N LEU A 299 36.40 6.76 -31.03
CA LEU A 299 36.97 5.49 -30.55
C LEU A 299 36.86 4.34 -31.56
N ARG A 300 36.29 4.56 -32.74
CA ARG A 300 35.99 3.45 -33.68
C ARG A 300 37.21 2.90 -34.40
N GLU A 301 38.24 3.69 -34.52
CA GLU A 301 39.51 3.22 -35.11
C GLU A 301 40.65 3.37 -34.10
N CYS A 302 41.09 2.27 -33.50
CA CYS A 302 42.20 2.17 -32.57
C CYS A 302 43.58 2.49 -33.22
N THR A 303 43.67 3.44 -34.09
CA THR A 303 44.85 3.73 -34.87
C THR A 303 45.60 4.99 -34.44
N VAL A 304 44.99 5.81 -33.60
CA VAL A 304 45.58 7.09 -33.17
C VAL A 304 46.57 6.84 -32.04
N VAL A 305 47.81 7.26 -32.24
CA VAL A 305 48.90 7.16 -31.25
C VAL A 305 48.88 8.40 -30.34
N LEU A 306 49.30 8.25 -29.10
CA LEU A 306 49.30 9.29 -28.07
C LEU A 306 49.91 10.63 -28.49
N ASP A 307 51.06 10.55 -29.21
CA ASP A 307 51.77 11.70 -29.69
C ASP A 307 50.96 12.47 -30.77
N GLU A 308 50.08 11.78 -31.51
CA GLU A 308 49.22 12.34 -32.52
C GLU A 308 48.06 13.16 -31.96
N VAL A 309 47.54 12.80 -30.77
CA VAL A 309 46.45 13.55 -30.07
C VAL A 309 46.97 14.93 -29.62
N ASP A 310 48.14 14.99 -29.02
CA ASP A 310 48.73 16.27 -28.62
C ASP A 310 49.03 17.15 -29.84
N GLU A 311 49.51 16.56 -30.94
CA GLU A 311 49.69 17.26 -32.21
C GLU A 311 48.39 17.78 -32.81
N LEU A 312 47.32 16.94 -32.78
CA LEU A 312 46.00 17.36 -33.28
C LEU A 312 45.42 18.49 -32.44
N LEU A 313 45.53 18.46 -31.10
CA LEU A 313 45.11 19.55 -30.24
C LEU A 313 45.85 20.86 -30.59
N GLU A 314 47.16 20.79 -30.79
CA GLU A 314 47.94 22.00 -31.22
C GLU A 314 47.51 22.49 -32.60
N LEU A 315 47.15 21.61 -33.53
CA LEU A 315 46.62 21.99 -34.84
C LEU A 315 45.21 22.63 -34.73
N ILE A 316 44.34 22.06 -33.84
CA ILE A 316 43.01 22.62 -33.58
C ILE A 316 43.12 24.06 -32.99
N LYS A 317 44.12 24.33 -32.14
CA LYS A 317 44.37 25.66 -31.60
C LYS A 317 44.62 26.74 -32.69
N LYS A 318 45.07 26.31 -33.90
CA LYS A 318 45.21 27.21 -35.04
C LYS A 318 43.88 27.77 -35.56
N THR A 319 42.76 27.17 -35.19
CA THR A 319 41.41 27.68 -35.54
C THR A 319 40.94 28.79 -34.61
N TRP A 320 41.61 29.00 -33.45
CA TRP A 320 41.19 29.98 -32.45
C TRP A 320 40.97 31.39 -33.00
N PRO A 321 41.89 31.98 -33.80
CA PRO A 321 41.66 33.30 -34.32
C PRO A 321 40.41 33.38 -35.23
N THR A 322 40.12 32.31 -35.99
CA THR A 322 38.99 32.25 -36.91
C THR A 322 37.65 32.07 -36.19
N LEU A 323 37.63 31.29 -35.11
CA LEU A 323 36.44 30.99 -34.37
C LEU A 323 36.21 31.88 -33.12
N GLY A 324 37.10 32.85 -32.91
CA GLY A 324 37.04 33.69 -31.70
C GLY A 324 37.23 32.91 -30.40
N ILE A 325 37.90 31.76 -30.42
CA ILE A 325 38.16 30.95 -29.25
C ILE A 325 39.46 31.39 -28.58
N ASN A 326 39.43 31.50 -27.28
CA ASN A 326 40.60 31.77 -26.42
C ASN A 326 40.84 30.56 -25.47
N ARG A 327 41.95 30.60 -24.70
CA ARG A 327 42.29 29.59 -23.76
C ARG A 327 41.18 29.25 -22.76
N ILE A 328 40.49 30.28 -22.29
CA ILE A 328 39.45 30.18 -21.26
C ILE A 328 38.22 29.42 -21.83
N LEU A 329 37.77 29.82 -23.05
CA LEU A 329 36.67 29.12 -23.74
C LEU A 329 37.09 27.69 -24.13
N HIS A 330 38.35 27.49 -24.54
CA HIS A 330 38.87 26.14 -24.82
C HIS A 330 38.72 25.23 -23.62
N ASN A 331 39.13 25.65 -22.43
CA ASN A 331 39.05 24.85 -21.22
C ASN A 331 37.57 24.45 -20.93
N VAL A 332 36.62 25.36 -21.06
CA VAL A 332 35.20 25.04 -20.86
C VAL A 332 34.69 24.05 -21.91
N CYS A 333 35.00 24.28 -23.20
CA CYS A 333 34.61 23.35 -24.26
C CYS A 333 35.27 21.95 -24.13
N LEU A 334 36.52 21.90 -23.71
CA LEU A 334 37.24 20.65 -23.50
C LEU A 334 36.66 19.87 -22.32
N ALA A 335 36.36 20.53 -21.19
CA ALA A 335 35.70 19.88 -20.06
C ALA A 335 34.33 19.32 -20.46
N TRP A 336 33.54 20.09 -21.22
CA TRP A 336 32.25 19.61 -21.75
C TRP A 336 32.42 18.41 -22.67
N VAL A 337 33.37 18.39 -23.58
CA VAL A 337 33.60 17.27 -24.51
C VAL A 337 34.06 16.02 -23.77
N PHE A 338 34.91 16.12 -22.76
CA PHE A 338 35.25 14.96 -21.91
C PHE A 338 34.02 14.40 -21.21
N PHE A 339 33.21 15.25 -20.60
CA PHE A 339 31.95 14.83 -19.96
C PHE A 339 30.99 14.18 -20.95
N GLN A 340 30.81 14.79 -22.13
CA GLN A 340 29.95 14.27 -23.18
C GLN A 340 30.42 12.88 -23.65
N GLN A 341 31.71 12.65 -23.79
CA GLN A 341 32.24 11.34 -24.15
C GLN A 341 32.02 10.30 -23.07
N TYR A 342 32.16 10.66 -21.82
CA TYR A 342 31.81 9.79 -20.69
C TYR A 342 30.34 9.33 -20.77
N VAL A 343 29.41 10.26 -21.00
CA VAL A 343 27.98 9.95 -21.12
C VAL A 343 27.73 8.99 -22.30
N ILE A 344 28.36 9.25 -23.47
CA ILE A 344 28.22 8.44 -24.69
C ILE A 344 28.80 7.03 -24.53
N THR A 345 29.90 6.87 -23.82
CA THR A 345 30.52 5.57 -23.57
C THR A 345 29.73 4.69 -22.59
N GLY A 346 28.61 5.20 -22.07
CA GLY A 346 27.79 4.46 -21.13
C GLY A 346 28.40 4.34 -19.74
N GLN A 347 29.20 5.31 -19.35
CA GLN A 347 29.84 5.38 -18.02
C GLN A 347 30.86 4.26 -17.73
N VAL A 348 31.36 3.63 -18.78
CA VAL A 348 32.37 2.54 -18.61
C VAL A 348 33.75 3.07 -18.28
N GLU A 349 34.03 4.35 -18.58
CA GLU A 349 35.38 4.93 -18.51
C GLU A 349 35.43 6.13 -17.52
N PRO A 350 35.61 5.88 -16.21
CA PRO A 350 35.64 6.95 -15.19
C PRO A 350 36.82 7.93 -15.39
N ASP A 351 37.85 7.52 -16.09
CA ASP A 351 39.03 8.36 -16.37
C ASP A 351 38.69 9.61 -17.21
N LEU A 352 37.58 9.58 -18.01
CA LEU A 352 37.12 10.73 -18.77
C LEU A 352 36.55 11.82 -17.86
N VAL A 353 35.80 11.44 -16.82
CA VAL A 353 35.29 12.41 -15.83
C VAL A 353 36.42 12.96 -14.98
N ALA A 354 37.42 12.12 -14.64
CA ALA A 354 38.60 12.59 -13.94
C ALA A 354 39.39 13.62 -14.77
N ALA A 355 39.46 13.42 -16.11
CA ALA A 355 40.03 14.43 -17.01
C ALA A 355 39.19 15.72 -17.03
N ALA A 356 37.85 15.62 -17.11
CA ALA A 356 36.97 16.79 -17.04
C ALA A 356 37.19 17.56 -15.73
N LEU A 357 37.29 16.85 -14.58
CA LEU A 357 37.61 17.46 -13.27
C LEU A 357 38.93 18.21 -13.27
N THR A 358 40.00 17.63 -13.90
CA THR A 358 41.28 18.29 -13.99
C THR A 358 41.21 19.60 -14.75
N VAL A 359 40.45 19.63 -15.86
CA VAL A 359 40.23 20.85 -16.64
C VAL A 359 39.31 21.85 -15.89
N LEU A 360 38.33 21.35 -15.09
CA LEU A 360 37.48 22.23 -14.27
C LEU A 360 38.27 22.98 -13.17
N VAL A 361 39.40 22.45 -12.70
CA VAL A 361 40.30 23.17 -11.79
C VAL A 361 40.88 24.41 -12.48
N ASP A 362 41.30 24.26 -13.75
CA ASP A 362 41.76 25.41 -14.55
C ASP A 362 40.65 26.42 -14.83
N VAL A 363 39.43 25.93 -15.14
CA VAL A 363 38.21 26.75 -15.31
C VAL A 363 37.88 27.55 -14.03
N ALA A 364 38.00 26.90 -12.87
CA ALA A 364 37.79 27.57 -11.57
C ALA A 364 38.83 28.67 -11.29
N ALA A 365 40.08 28.41 -11.69
CA ALA A 365 41.13 29.41 -11.57
C ALA A 365 40.89 30.61 -12.52
N ASP A 366 40.47 30.30 -13.77
CA ASP A 366 40.15 31.33 -14.77
C ASP A 366 38.93 32.21 -14.36
N THR A 367 37.93 31.62 -13.71
CA THR A 367 36.75 32.38 -13.22
C THR A 367 37.12 33.36 -12.10
N LYS A 368 38.05 33.01 -11.22
CA LYS A 368 38.55 33.88 -10.15
C LYS A 368 39.35 35.07 -10.65
N GLN A 369 39.99 34.95 -11.84
CA GLN A 369 40.69 36.09 -12.50
C GLN A 369 39.76 37.12 -13.15
N GLY A 370 38.42 36.93 -13.08
CA GLY A 370 37.47 37.97 -13.32
C GLY A 370 37.20 38.31 -14.78
N SER A 371 37.22 37.34 -15.71
CA SER A 371 36.73 37.55 -17.07
C SER A 371 35.25 38.00 -17.06
N ARG A 372 34.97 39.22 -17.50
CA ARG A 372 33.62 39.80 -17.61
C ARG A 372 33.02 39.64 -19.00
N ASP A 373 33.67 38.86 -19.86
CA ASP A 373 33.13 38.63 -21.20
C ASP A 373 31.76 37.92 -21.10
N PRO A 374 30.66 38.53 -21.56
CA PRO A 374 29.32 37.99 -21.47
C PRO A 374 29.18 36.67 -22.24
N LEU A 375 29.92 36.47 -23.31
CA LEU A 375 29.93 35.23 -24.08
C LEU A 375 30.56 34.10 -23.26
N TYR A 376 31.71 34.34 -22.64
CA TYR A 376 32.37 33.36 -21.78
C TYR A 376 31.44 32.94 -20.63
N VAL A 377 30.79 33.91 -19.98
CA VAL A 377 29.85 33.65 -18.88
C VAL A 377 28.72 32.75 -19.33
N LYS A 378 28.12 33.06 -20.49
CA LYS A 378 27.01 32.29 -21.03
C LYS A 378 27.44 30.87 -21.36
N VAL A 379 28.55 30.68 -22.04
CA VAL A 379 29.09 29.36 -22.39
C VAL A 379 29.43 28.57 -21.13
N LEU A 380 30.05 29.20 -20.14
CA LEU A 380 30.43 28.61 -18.88
C LEU A 380 29.19 28.08 -18.12
N LEU A 381 28.21 28.97 -17.88
CA LEU A 381 26.99 28.60 -17.13
C LEU A 381 26.18 27.53 -17.86
N SER A 382 26.09 27.60 -19.18
CA SER A 382 25.40 26.58 -19.95
C SER A 382 26.10 25.22 -19.88
N ALA A 383 27.42 25.17 -20.02
CA ALA A 383 28.18 23.90 -19.96
C ALA A 383 28.16 23.30 -18.56
N LEU A 384 28.45 24.11 -17.52
CA LEU A 384 28.46 23.63 -16.13
C LEU A 384 27.06 23.28 -15.66
N GLY A 385 26.03 24.04 -16.04
CA GLY A 385 24.64 23.73 -15.74
C GLY A 385 24.22 22.40 -16.33
N GLY A 386 24.54 22.12 -17.60
CA GLY A 386 24.27 20.84 -18.23
C GLY A 386 25.01 19.65 -17.59
N MET A 387 26.28 19.85 -17.19
CA MET A 387 27.02 18.83 -16.44
C MET A 387 26.39 18.55 -15.07
N GLN A 388 26.01 19.61 -14.36
CA GLN A 388 25.42 19.52 -13.03
C GLN A 388 24.05 18.84 -13.11
N GLU A 389 23.14 19.28 -13.98
CA GLU A 389 21.80 18.74 -14.13
C GLU A 389 21.81 17.24 -14.45
N TRP A 390 22.65 16.84 -15.42
CA TRP A 390 22.77 15.43 -15.79
C TRP A 390 23.34 14.56 -14.64
N SER A 391 24.34 15.11 -13.93
CA SER A 391 24.96 14.42 -12.80
C SER A 391 24.03 14.33 -11.60
N GLU A 392 23.34 15.44 -11.29
CA GLU A 392 22.36 15.49 -10.18
C GLU A 392 21.22 14.51 -10.38
N LYS A 393 20.68 14.39 -11.59
CA LYS A 393 19.62 13.43 -11.88
C LYS A 393 20.00 11.98 -11.49
N ARG A 394 21.27 11.63 -11.58
CA ARG A 394 21.79 10.31 -11.15
C ARG A 394 22.13 10.26 -9.68
N LEU A 395 22.61 11.36 -9.12
CA LEU A 395 22.94 11.46 -7.71
C LEU A 395 21.70 11.56 -6.81
N LEU A 396 20.60 12.10 -7.33
CA LEU A 396 19.32 12.13 -6.62
C LEU A 396 18.71 10.74 -6.44
N ASP A 397 19.13 9.78 -7.25
CA ASP A 397 18.71 8.39 -7.21
C ASP A 397 19.92 7.44 -7.36
N TYR A 398 20.93 7.66 -6.52
CA TYR A 398 22.19 6.89 -6.66
C TYR A 398 22.02 5.43 -6.27
N HIS A 399 21.04 5.08 -5.44
CA HIS A 399 20.76 3.69 -5.11
C HIS A 399 20.36 2.89 -6.36
N ASP A 400 19.40 3.35 -7.16
CA ASP A 400 19.01 2.65 -8.41
C ASP A 400 20.10 2.77 -9.49
N SER A 401 20.73 3.94 -9.60
CA SER A 401 21.73 4.22 -10.64
C SER A 401 23.01 3.37 -10.49
N TYR A 402 23.39 2.98 -9.26
CA TYR A 402 24.65 2.29 -8.97
C TYR A 402 24.50 0.92 -8.28
N GLU A 403 23.29 0.48 -7.95
CA GLU A 403 23.02 -0.80 -7.28
C GLU A 403 23.45 -2.01 -8.14
N LYS A 404 23.24 -1.93 -9.46
CA LYS A 404 23.53 -3.03 -10.40
C LYS A 404 25.01 -3.26 -10.69
N GLY A 405 25.90 -2.41 -10.18
CA GLY A 405 27.33 -2.54 -10.33
C GLY A 405 27.95 -3.36 -9.19
N ILE A 406 28.05 -4.70 -9.36
CA ILE A 406 28.70 -5.56 -8.36
C ILE A 406 30.19 -5.22 -8.27
N GLY A 407 30.62 -4.57 -7.18
CA GLY A 407 32.03 -4.35 -6.84
C GLY A 407 32.48 -2.89 -6.91
N GLY A 408 33.70 -2.61 -6.43
CA GLY A 408 34.26 -1.28 -6.23
C GLY A 408 34.26 -0.29 -7.41
N ALA A 409 34.00 -0.76 -8.64
CA ALA A 409 33.87 0.09 -9.82
C ALA A 409 32.63 0.99 -9.81
N ALA A 410 31.51 0.57 -9.20
CA ALA A 410 30.29 1.37 -9.11
C ALA A 410 30.45 2.53 -8.13
N THR A 411 31.05 2.29 -6.99
CA THR A 411 31.35 3.30 -5.97
C THR A 411 32.38 4.30 -6.44
N GLU A 412 33.38 3.86 -7.20
CA GLU A 412 34.39 4.75 -7.82
C GLU A 412 33.75 5.67 -8.86
N GLY A 413 32.84 5.15 -9.70
CA GLY A 413 32.08 5.94 -10.66
C GLY A 413 31.19 7.01 -9.98
N MET A 414 30.52 6.66 -8.89
CA MET A 414 29.74 7.62 -8.09
C MET A 414 30.64 8.70 -7.48
N GLU A 415 31.77 8.34 -6.89
CA GLU A 415 32.72 9.30 -6.27
C GLU A 415 33.17 10.37 -7.26
N ILE A 416 33.56 9.94 -8.47
CA ILE A 416 34.05 10.82 -9.50
C ILE A 416 32.94 11.73 -10.02
N LEU A 417 31.72 11.18 -10.22
CA LEU A 417 30.58 11.97 -10.68
C LEU A 417 30.11 12.99 -9.63
N LEU A 418 30.11 12.60 -8.36
CA LEU A 418 29.83 13.51 -7.24
C LEU A 418 30.84 14.65 -7.19
N SER A 419 32.16 14.33 -7.35
CA SER A 419 33.21 15.33 -7.42
C SER A 419 32.98 16.32 -8.53
N LEU A 420 32.55 15.84 -9.71
CA LEU A 420 32.24 16.69 -10.86
C LEU A 420 31.05 17.61 -10.58
N ALA A 421 29.94 17.06 -10.07
CA ALA A 421 28.74 17.84 -9.76
C ALA A 421 29.03 18.94 -8.73
N LEU A 422 29.77 18.60 -7.68
CA LEU A 422 30.15 19.57 -6.64
C LEU A 422 31.12 20.63 -7.17
N ALA A 423 32.08 20.27 -8.02
CA ALA A 423 33.01 21.21 -8.63
C ALA A 423 32.29 22.18 -9.57
N ALA A 424 31.42 21.65 -10.45
CA ALA A 424 30.62 22.48 -11.37
C ALA A 424 29.68 23.42 -10.61
N GLY A 425 28.94 22.87 -9.62
CA GLY A 425 28.03 23.66 -8.78
C GLY A 425 28.73 24.73 -7.96
N LYS A 426 29.93 24.45 -7.44
CA LYS A 426 30.72 25.44 -6.71
C LYS A 426 31.17 26.57 -7.59
N ILE A 427 31.60 26.28 -8.82
CA ILE A 427 32.02 27.33 -9.78
C ILE A 427 30.84 28.25 -10.13
N ILE A 428 29.64 27.69 -10.27
CA ILE A 428 28.40 28.43 -10.50
C ILE A 428 28.07 29.30 -9.28
N ALA A 429 28.06 28.69 -8.08
CA ALA A 429 27.75 29.41 -6.83
C ALA A 429 28.75 30.53 -6.49
N ASP A 430 30.06 30.28 -6.65
CA ASP A 430 31.10 31.29 -6.44
C ASP A 430 30.89 32.52 -7.34
N ARG A 431 30.28 32.34 -8.50
CA ARG A 431 30.01 33.44 -9.43
C ARG A 431 28.73 34.19 -9.10
N GLU A 432 27.72 33.53 -8.57
CA GLU A 432 26.43 34.15 -8.17
C GLU A 432 26.49 34.85 -6.82
N CYS A 433 27.68 34.92 -6.19
CA CYS A 433 27.89 35.54 -4.86
C CYS A 433 27.04 34.88 -3.76
N ALA A 434 26.65 33.62 -3.90
CA ALA A 434 26.01 32.82 -2.86
C ALA A 434 27.04 32.57 -1.75
N GLY A 435 26.72 32.99 -0.54
CA GLY A 435 27.61 33.08 0.60
C GLY A 435 28.44 31.87 0.96
N ASP A 436 29.42 32.09 1.78
CA ASP A 436 30.49 31.17 2.23
C ASP A 436 29.95 30.03 3.15
N GLY A 437 28.89 29.33 2.74
CA GLY A 437 28.32 28.19 3.42
C GLY A 437 29.02 26.87 3.05
N ASN A 438 28.73 25.80 3.78
CA ASN A 438 29.26 24.46 3.52
C ASN A 438 28.55 23.84 2.27
N PHE A 439 28.73 24.47 1.10
CA PHE A 439 28.02 24.12 -0.16
C PHE A 439 28.08 22.60 -0.47
N ALA A 440 29.23 21.98 -0.31
CA ALA A 440 29.43 20.57 -0.63
C ALA A 440 28.64 19.66 0.35
N GLY A 441 28.71 19.97 1.64
CA GLY A 441 27.97 19.22 2.66
C GLY A 441 26.46 19.31 2.49
N ASP A 442 25.95 20.52 2.25
CA ASP A 442 24.50 20.73 2.11
C ASP A 442 23.94 20.05 0.84
N ARG A 443 24.72 20.01 -0.26
CA ARG A 443 24.36 19.28 -1.47
C ARG A 443 24.36 17.79 -1.27
N VAL A 444 25.38 17.25 -0.59
CA VAL A 444 25.45 15.81 -0.27
C VAL A 444 24.30 15.41 0.65
N ASP A 445 23.96 16.22 1.67
CA ASP A 445 22.79 15.99 2.51
C ASP A 445 21.51 15.87 1.67
N TYR A 446 21.34 16.78 0.72
CA TYR A 446 20.18 16.76 -0.18
C TYR A 446 20.14 15.50 -1.06
N TYR A 447 21.28 15.08 -1.64
CA TYR A 447 21.34 13.87 -2.46
C TYR A 447 21.02 12.61 -1.66
N VAL A 448 21.57 12.49 -0.45
CA VAL A 448 21.28 11.37 0.46
C VAL A 448 19.78 11.29 0.76
N ARG A 449 19.18 12.43 1.15
CA ARG A 449 17.75 12.46 1.45
C ARG A 449 16.88 12.06 0.25
N CYS A 450 17.19 12.56 -0.93
CA CYS A 450 16.41 12.23 -2.13
C CYS A 450 16.54 10.77 -2.53
N SER A 451 17.78 10.26 -2.61
CA SER A 451 18.02 8.89 -3.03
C SER A 451 17.49 7.86 -2.03
N MET A 452 17.61 8.15 -0.73
CA MET A 452 17.03 7.28 0.31
C MET A 452 15.50 7.24 0.25
N LYS A 453 14.85 8.39 -0.03
CA LYS A 453 13.39 8.44 -0.22
C LYS A 453 12.97 7.64 -1.45
N SER A 454 13.69 7.80 -2.58
CA SER A 454 13.42 7.05 -3.81
C SER A 454 13.57 5.55 -3.59
N ALA A 455 14.67 5.12 -2.97
CA ALA A 455 14.93 3.71 -2.67
C ALA A 455 13.86 3.10 -1.74
N PHE A 456 13.44 3.84 -0.70
CA PHE A 456 12.36 3.41 0.18
C PHE A 456 11.02 3.30 -0.56
N THR A 457 10.71 4.25 -1.44
CA THR A 457 9.49 4.21 -2.27
C THR A 457 9.51 2.99 -3.19
N ASN A 458 10.65 2.67 -3.81
CA ASN A 458 10.80 1.48 -4.65
C ASN A 458 10.58 0.18 -3.87
N ILE A 459 11.08 0.10 -2.62
CA ILE A 459 10.81 -1.05 -1.75
C ILE A 459 9.31 -1.16 -1.43
N LEU A 460 8.66 -0.04 -1.13
CA LEU A 460 7.24 0.00 -0.84
C LEU A 460 6.39 -0.43 -2.05
N GLU A 461 6.72 0.07 -3.25
CA GLU A 461 6.01 -0.28 -4.49
C GLU A 461 6.22 -1.74 -4.88
N ASN A 462 7.43 -2.26 -4.74
CA ASN A 462 7.74 -3.67 -5.02
C ASN A 462 7.05 -4.60 -4.01
N GLY A 463 7.01 -4.23 -2.73
CA GLY A 463 6.31 -4.99 -1.69
C GLY A 463 4.78 -5.01 -1.87
N LEU A 464 4.20 -3.94 -2.45
CA LEU A 464 2.77 -3.86 -2.78
C LEU A 464 2.45 -4.46 -4.16
N GLY A 465 3.39 -4.42 -5.12
CA GLY A 465 3.18 -4.85 -6.51
C GLY A 465 3.14 -6.38 -6.68
N GLU A 466 3.79 -7.15 -5.83
CA GLU A 466 3.67 -8.60 -5.83
C GLU A 466 2.31 -9.07 -5.28
N ALA A 467 1.65 -8.25 -4.47
CA ALA A 467 0.30 -8.53 -3.96
C ALA A 467 -0.80 -8.39 -5.03
N ASP A 468 -0.55 -7.68 -6.14
CA ASP A 468 -1.55 -7.45 -7.19
C ASP A 468 -1.51 -8.50 -8.32
N SER A 469 -0.47 -9.33 -8.40
CA SER A 469 -0.30 -10.34 -9.46
C SER A 469 -0.55 -11.80 -9.05
N VAL A 470 -0.68 -12.07 -7.77
CA VAL A 470 -1.12 -13.37 -7.24
C VAL A 470 -2.49 -13.15 -6.62
N ILE A 471 -3.49 -13.89 -7.09
CA ILE A 471 -4.82 -14.02 -6.49
C ILE A 471 -4.66 -13.87 -4.98
N ILE A 472 -5.16 -12.76 -4.43
CA ILE A 472 -5.12 -12.47 -3.00
C ILE A 472 -5.76 -13.66 -2.30
N ASP A 473 -4.94 -14.58 -1.82
CA ASP A 473 -5.33 -15.48 -0.77
C ASP A 473 -5.63 -14.57 0.42
N ARG A 474 -6.89 -14.52 0.82
CA ARG A 474 -7.42 -13.68 1.91
C ARG A 474 -6.77 -13.96 3.29
N ASP A 475 -5.72 -14.78 3.31
CA ASP A 475 -4.99 -15.24 4.50
C ASP A 475 -3.59 -14.61 4.67
N SER A 476 -3.15 -13.67 3.81
CA SER A 476 -1.88 -12.99 4.08
C SER A 476 -2.08 -11.94 5.18
N ASP A 477 -1.59 -12.28 6.35
CA ASP A 477 -1.56 -11.44 7.54
C ASP A 477 -0.89 -10.08 7.22
N PRO A 478 -1.58 -8.94 7.39
CA PRO A 478 -1.01 -7.60 7.20
C PRO A 478 0.28 -7.37 8.00
N GLY A 479 0.44 -8.05 9.13
CA GLY A 479 1.64 -8.03 9.95
C GLY A 479 2.86 -8.59 9.24
N SER A 480 2.70 -9.59 8.35
CA SER A 480 3.80 -10.19 7.62
C SER A 480 4.40 -9.23 6.58
N VAL A 481 3.57 -8.45 5.89
CA VAL A 481 3.99 -7.44 4.90
C VAL A 481 4.81 -6.34 5.57
N LEU A 482 4.39 -5.88 6.74
CA LEU A 482 5.11 -4.85 7.50
C LEU A 482 6.42 -5.37 8.07
N MET A 483 6.45 -6.60 8.53
CA MET A 483 7.69 -7.25 8.98
C MET A 483 8.68 -7.41 7.83
N GLN A 484 8.21 -7.65 6.61
CA GLN A 484 9.07 -7.71 5.42
C GLN A 484 9.58 -6.33 5.06
N LEU A 485 8.70 -5.31 5.00
CA LEU A 485 9.11 -3.92 4.78
C LEU A 485 10.15 -3.44 5.80
N ALA A 486 9.98 -3.83 7.06
CA ALA A 486 10.95 -3.52 8.10
C ALA A 486 12.33 -4.12 7.82
N ARG A 487 12.38 -5.40 7.41
CA ARG A 487 13.63 -6.10 7.04
C ARG A 487 14.28 -5.48 5.82
N ASP A 488 13.49 -5.14 4.80
CA ASP A 488 13.99 -4.54 3.57
C ASP A 488 14.53 -3.13 3.81
N THR A 489 13.90 -2.37 4.71
CA THR A 489 14.39 -1.05 5.15
C THR A 489 15.69 -1.17 5.93
N GLU A 490 15.81 -2.15 6.82
CA GLU A 490 17.05 -2.46 7.53
C GLU A 490 18.18 -2.85 6.54
N GLN A 491 17.88 -3.68 5.56
CA GLN A 491 18.84 -4.07 4.52
C GLN A 491 19.28 -2.85 3.70
N LEU A 492 18.36 -1.95 3.33
CA LEU A 492 18.67 -0.72 2.63
C LEU A 492 19.61 0.18 3.46
N ALA A 493 19.35 0.35 4.73
CA ALA A 493 20.16 1.14 5.64
C ALA A 493 21.58 0.54 5.77
N MET A 494 21.68 -0.79 5.90
CA MET A 494 22.98 -1.48 5.94
C MET A 494 23.73 -1.42 4.61
N PHE A 495 23.02 -1.45 3.50
CA PHE A 495 23.59 -1.30 2.17
C PHE A 495 24.18 0.11 1.97
N GLU A 496 23.45 1.15 2.36
CA GLU A 496 23.93 2.53 2.37
C GLU A 496 25.20 2.68 3.19
N ARG A 497 25.18 2.20 4.44
CA ARG A 497 26.32 2.27 5.35
C ARG A 497 27.57 1.62 4.80
N ARG A 498 27.44 0.47 4.11
CA ARG A 498 28.59 -0.32 3.61
C ARG A 498 29.14 0.22 2.29
N ASN A 499 28.27 0.65 1.39
CA ASN A 499 28.66 0.92 0.01
C ASN A 499 28.83 2.40 -0.29
N PHE A 500 27.89 3.25 0.10
CA PHE A 500 27.87 4.65 -0.31
C PHE A 500 28.38 5.62 0.74
N SER A 501 28.07 5.40 2.00
CA SER A 501 28.47 6.28 3.10
C SER A 501 30.00 6.46 3.22
N PRO A 502 30.87 5.45 2.99
CA PRO A 502 32.32 5.67 3.00
C PRO A 502 32.81 6.65 1.94
N VAL A 503 32.14 6.70 0.78
CA VAL A 503 32.42 7.66 -0.29
C VAL A 503 31.93 9.05 0.09
N LEU A 504 30.70 9.16 0.60
CA LEU A 504 30.06 10.41 0.96
C LEU A 504 30.72 11.13 2.14
N ARG A 505 31.37 10.40 3.06
CA ARG A 505 32.12 10.96 4.19
C ARG A 505 33.23 11.94 3.79
N ARG A 506 33.65 11.92 2.53
CA ARG A 506 34.63 12.86 2.01
C ARG A 506 34.14 14.31 1.96
N TRP A 507 32.84 14.51 1.81
CA TRP A 507 32.19 15.80 1.66
C TRP A 507 31.19 16.14 2.77
N HIS A 508 30.65 15.11 3.42
CA HIS A 508 29.68 15.28 4.51
C HIS A 508 30.16 14.49 5.74
N PRO A 509 30.20 15.10 6.93
CA PRO A 509 30.74 14.46 8.13
C PRO A 509 29.92 13.25 8.60
N ALA A 510 28.59 13.25 8.40
CA ALA A 510 27.69 12.23 8.92
C ALA A 510 26.63 11.79 7.89
N PRO A 511 27.01 11.20 6.73
CA PRO A 511 26.01 10.81 5.71
C PRO A 511 25.08 9.68 6.20
N VAL A 512 25.61 8.76 7.02
CA VAL A 512 24.81 7.68 7.63
C VAL A 512 23.69 8.23 8.52
N ALA A 513 23.98 9.27 9.31
CA ALA A 513 22.98 9.89 10.17
C ALA A 513 21.86 10.54 9.34
N VAL A 514 22.22 11.21 8.23
CA VAL A 514 21.23 11.80 7.31
C VAL A 514 20.35 10.71 6.67
N ALA A 515 20.96 9.60 6.24
CA ALA A 515 20.25 8.46 5.68
C ALA A 515 19.29 7.83 6.71
N ALA A 516 19.78 7.61 7.95
CA ALA A 516 18.98 7.05 9.03
C ALA A 516 17.78 7.93 9.40
N VAL A 517 17.99 9.25 9.55
CA VAL A 517 16.90 10.21 9.82
C VAL A 517 15.88 10.24 8.69
N THR A 518 16.35 10.13 7.44
CA THR A 518 15.46 10.13 6.28
C THR A 518 14.61 8.87 6.25
N LEU A 519 15.23 7.70 6.44
CA LEU A 519 14.50 6.42 6.53
C LEU A 519 13.54 6.38 7.71
N HIS A 520 13.97 6.87 8.87
CA HIS A 520 13.10 7.01 10.04
C HIS A 520 11.85 7.84 9.71
N GLY A 521 12.03 9.01 9.07
CA GLY A 521 10.90 9.84 8.65
C GLY A 521 9.98 9.15 7.63
N CYS A 522 10.54 8.48 6.62
CA CYS A 522 9.76 7.74 5.62
C CYS A 522 8.99 6.58 6.25
N PHE A 523 9.65 5.84 7.13
CA PHE A 523 9.04 4.74 7.83
C PHE A 523 8.00 5.20 8.85
N GLY A 524 8.22 6.33 9.51
CA GLY A 524 7.25 6.96 10.43
C GLY A 524 5.92 7.27 9.76
N VAL A 525 5.94 7.72 8.51
CA VAL A 525 4.72 7.96 7.72
C VAL A 525 3.96 6.65 7.47
N VAL A 526 4.68 5.56 7.20
CA VAL A 526 4.07 4.23 7.01
C VAL A 526 3.62 3.63 8.33
N LEU A 527 4.39 3.85 9.43
CA LEU A 527 4.12 3.34 10.77
C LEU A 527 3.00 4.05 11.52
N SER A 528 2.76 5.31 11.26
CA SER A 528 1.53 5.95 11.78
C SER A 528 0.30 5.15 11.35
N SER A 529 0.52 4.19 10.44
CA SER A 529 -0.43 3.16 10.05
C SER A 529 -0.15 1.77 10.64
N THR A 530 1.04 1.32 11.08
CA THR A 530 1.19 -0.14 11.26
C THR A 530 2.25 -0.84 12.14
N SER A 531 3.30 -0.42 12.80
CA SER A 531 4.03 -1.34 13.75
C SER A 531 5.29 -0.88 14.51
N PRO A 532 5.58 -1.49 15.71
CA PRO A 532 6.62 -1.05 16.67
C PRO A 532 7.99 -1.75 16.62
N ARG A 533 8.20 -2.80 15.79
CA ARG A 533 9.47 -3.56 15.81
C ARG A 533 10.65 -2.89 15.11
N LEU A 534 10.39 -2.00 14.18
CA LEU A 534 11.41 -1.32 13.39
C LEU A 534 12.12 -0.21 14.15
N GLU A 535 11.47 0.42 15.11
CA GLU A 535 12.04 1.49 15.93
C GLU A 535 13.29 1.03 16.67
N LYS A 536 13.27 -0.20 17.21
CA LYS A 536 14.40 -0.77 17.95
C LYS A 536 15.62 -1.01 17.03
N ALA A 537 15.41 -1.45 15.79
CA ALA A 537 16.49 -1.68 14.84
C ALA A 537 17.10 -0.37 14.36
N LEU A 538 16.27 0.65 14.07
CA LEU A 538 16.73 1.98 13.67
C LEU A 538 17.44 2.71 14.82
N ALA A 539 16.92 2.61 16.04
CA ALA A 539 17.55 3.19 17.22
C ALA A 539 18.90 2.55 17.55
N GLN A 540 19.07 1.23 17.34
CA GLN A 540 20.35 0.56 17.49
C GLN A 540 21.37 1.03 16.45
N MET A 541 20.97 1.17 15.18
CA MET A 541 21.85 1.67 14.12
C MET A 541 22.32 3.11 14.39
N THR A 542 21.42 3.99 14.80
CA THR A 542 21.75 5.40 15.11
C THR A 542 22.64 5.50 16.34
N ALA A 543 22.47 4.63 17.34
CA ALA A 543 23.30 4.62 18.54
C ALA A 543 24.73 4.10 18.27
N GLU A 544 24.89 3.06 17.45
CA GLU A 544 26.20 2.52 17.08
C GLU A 544 26.99 3.50 16.21
N ASP A 545 26.35 4.16 15.22
CA ASP A 545 27.02 5.16 14.39
C ASP A 545 27.31 6.47 15.12
N ALA A 546 26.49 6.85 16.09
CA ALA A 546 26.77 8.00 16.96
C ALA A 546 27.96 7.75 17.91
N ALA A 547 28.24 6.50 18.24
CA ALA A 547 29.43 6.13 19.03
C ALA A 547 30.73 6.14 18.23
N ASP A 548 30.65 5.85 16.92
CA ASP A 548 31.81 5.81 16.01
C ASP A 548 32.17 7.20 15.42
N CYS A 549 31.26 8.18 15.47
CA CYS A 549 31.50 9.53 15.00
C CYS A 549 31.78 10.45 16.21
N ASP A 550 33.07 10.86 16.30
CA ASP A 550 33.52 11.84 17.31
C ASP A 550 33.03 13.28 17.00
N ASP A 551 32.14 13.44 16.03
CA ASP A 551 31.67 14.69 15.49
C ASP A 551 30.30 15.08 16.12
N GLY A 552 30.32 16.19 16.91
CA GLY A 552 29.14 16.73 17.57
C GLY A 552 27.94 17.02 16.67
N ARG A 553 28.16 17.05 15.35
CA ARG A 553 27.15 17.26 14.31
C ARG A 553 26.29 16.02 14.03
N ALA A 554 26.88 14.81 14.09
CA ALA A 554 26.14 13.57 13.97
C ALA A 554 25.17 13.40 15.15
N LYS A 555 25.63 13.74 16.35
CA LYS A 555 24.78 13.74 17.56
C LYS A 555 23.64 14.77 17.49
N ALA A 556 23.86 15.93 16.86
CA ALA A 556 22.81 16.93 16.66
C ALA A 556 21.74 16.45 15.66
N VAL A 557 22.15 15.84 14.55
CA VAL A 557 21.22 15.32 13.55
C VAL A 557 20.36 14.17 14.08
N VAL A 558 20.95 13.30 14.91
CA VAL A 558 20.23 12.19 15.58
C VAL A 558 19.33 12.72 16.71
N GLY A 559 19.78 13.82 17.39
CA GLY A 559 19.01 14.46 18.46
C GLY A 559 17.73 15.17 17.98
N ASP A 560 17.65 15.49 16.68
CA ASP A 560 16.45 16.09 16.05
C ASP A 560 15.42 15.02 15.61
N MET A 561 15.70 13.73 15.84
CA MET A 561 14.74 12.65 15.56
C MET A 561 13.65 12.65 16.63
N GLU A 562 12.41 12.92 16.27
CA GLU A 562 11.28 12.70 17.16
C GLU A 562 11.06 11.19 17.34
N PRO A 563 11.14 10.68 18.58
CA PRO A 563 10.83 9.28 18.82
C PRO A 563 9.38 9.00 18.43
N PHE A 564 9.12 7.85 17.81
CA PHE A 564 7.74 7.45 17.51
C PHE A 564 6.98 7.26 18.82
N GLU A 565 5.75 7.73 18.88
CA GLU A 565 4.80 7.38 19.93
C GLU A 565 4.33 5.92 19.74
N VAL A 566 5.25 4.99 19.96
CA VAL A 566 5.03 3.53 19.75
C VAL A 566 3.82 3.06 20.52
N GLU A 567 3.66 3.58 21.74
CA GLU A 567 2.56 3.22 22.63
C GLU A 567 1.20 3.58 22.02
N SER A 568 1.08 4.76 21.41
CA SER A 568 -0.13 5.20 20.71
C SER A 568 -0.42 4.34 19.46
N VAL A 569 0.61 3.97 18.70
CA VAL A 569 0.47 3.13 17.51
C VAL A 569 0.09 1.70 17.90
N VAL A 570 0.76 1.12 18.92
CA VAL A 570 0.43 -0.21 19.44
C VAL A 570 -0.99 -0.26 19.94
N MET A 571 -1.40 0.76 20.70
CA MET A 571 -2.78 0.84 21.20
C MET A 571 -3.80 0.99 20.08
N GLY A 572 -3.47 1.76 19.03
CA GLY A 572 -4.32 1.88 17.84
C GLY A 572 -4.50 0.56 17.10
N LEU A 573 -3.41 -0.18 16.88
CA LEU A 573 -3.43 -1.49 16.24
C LEU A 573 -4.16 -2.54 17.08
N LEU A 574 -3.94 -2.52 18.40
CA LEU A 574 -4.58 -3.45 19.32
C LEU A 574 -6.10 -3.22 19.37
N LYS A 575 -6.54 -1.97 19.36
CA LYS A 575 -7.97 -1.61 19.27
C LYS A 575 -8.58 -2.05 17.95
N ALA A 576 -7.88 -1.81 16.82
CA ALA A 576 -8.35 -2.26 15.51
C ALA A 576 -8.46 -3.80 15.42
N TRP A 577 -7.46 -4.53 15.92
CA TRP A 577 -7.49 -5.99 16.01
C TRP A 577 -8.66 -6.48 16.90
N MET A 578 -8.88 -5.83 18.04
CA MET A 578 -9.98 -6.15 18.93
C MET A 578 -11.34 -5.92 18.28
N ASP A 579 -11.51 -4.79 17.60
CA ASP A 579 -12.75 -4.46 16.88
C ASP A 579 -13.06 -5.48 15.78
N ASP A 580 -12.03 -5.93 15.05
CA ASP A 580 -12.14 -6.98 14.05
C ASP A 580 -12.60 -8.31 14.68
N LYS A 581 -11.96 -8.74 15.76
CA LYS A 581 -12.33 -10.00 16.45
C LYS A 581 -13.73 -9.94 17.05
N LEU A 582 -14.09 -8.83 17.68
CA LEU A 582 -15.46 -8.60 18.17
C LEU A 582 -16.47 -8.48 17.01
N GLY A 583 -16.07 -7.91 15.87
CA GLY A 583 -16.85 -7.89 14.65
C GLY A 583 -17.19 -9.29 14.15
N LEU A 584 -16.20 -10.17 14.03
CA LEU A 584 -16.39 -11.57 13.65
C LEU A 584 -17.34 -12.31 14.60
N ALA A 585 -17.23 -12.06 15.91
CA ALA A 585 -18.12 -12.65 16.90
C ALA A 585 -19.57 -12.13 16.79
N ARG A 586 -19.76 -10.84 16.49
CA ARG A 586 -21.08 -10.25 16.21
C ARG A 586 -21.69 -10.81 14.93
N ASP A 587 -20.89 -10.99 13.88
CA ASP A 587 -21.34 -11.60 12.62
C ASP A 587 -21.74 -13.08 12.81
N CYS A 588 -21.02 -13.81 13.66
CA CYS A 588 -21.41 -15.15 14.06
C CYS A 588 -22.78 -15.15 14.75
N LEU A 589 -23.03 -14.23 15.67
CA LEU A 589 -24.31 -14.04 16.32
C LEU A 589 -25.44 -13.69 15.33
N LEU A 590 -25.19 -12.78 14.39
CA LEU A 590 -26.18 -12.39 13.38
C LEU A 590 -26.54 -13.57 12.49
N ARG A 591 -25.56 -14.29 12.00
CA ARG A 591 -25.78 -15.55 11.23
C ARG A 591 -26.57 -16.56 12.03
N ALA A 592 -26.27 -16.72 13.32
CA ALA A 592 -26.99 -17.62 14.19
C ALA A 592 -28.48 -17.22 14.32
N ARG A 593 -28.80 -15.92 14.44
CA ARG A 593 -30.18 -15.42 14.49
C ARG A 593 -30.98 -15.78 13.24
N ASP A 594 -30.33 -15.76 12.08
CA ASP A 594 -31.01 -16.01 10.79
C ASP A 594 -31.12 -17.49 10.45
N THR A 595 -30.15 -18.30 10.83
CA THR A 595 -30.01 -19.69 10.32
C THR A 595 -30.25 -20.77 11.36
N GLU A 596 -30.25 -20.46 12.67
CA GLU A 596 -30.32 -21.48 13.70
C GLU A 596 -31.67 -22.20 13.75
N SER A 597 -31.66 -23.48 13.57
CA SER A 597 -32.86 -24.32 13.52
C SER A 597 -33.14 -25.11 14.81
N TRP A 598 -32.26 -25.00 15.79
CA TRP A 598 -32.32 -25.74 17.08
C TRP A 598 -32.36 -27.24 16.88
N ILE A 599 -31.53 -27.75 16.00
CA ILE A 599 -31.36 -29.18 15.76
C ILE A 599 -29.94 -29.56 16.23
N PRO A 600 -29.78 -30.58 17.06
CA PRO A 600 -28.46 -31.01 17.53
C PRO A 600 -27.65 -31.56 16.37
N LYS A 601 -26.36 -31.31 16.34
CA LYS A 601 -25.46 -31.78 15.29
C LYS A 601 -25.24 -33.30 15.37
N SER A 602 -25.10 -33.80 16.57
CA SER A 602 -24.95 -35.24 16.83
C SER A 602 -25.54 -35.58 18.20
N LYS A 603 -25.50 -36.88 18.58
CA LYS A 603 -25.87 -37.32 19.92
C LYS A 603 -24.85 -36.91 20.97
N GLU A 604 -23.58 -36.77 20.57
CA GLU A 604 -22.48 -36.39 21.45
C GLU A 604 -22.45 -34.85 21.63
N GLU A 605 -22.98 -34.12 20.65
CA GLU A 605 -23.09 -32.65 20.67
C GLU A 605 -24.58 -32.25 20.66
N PRO A 606 -25.28 -32.37 21.81
CA PRO A 606 -26.72 -32.16 21.87
C PRO A 606 -27.14 -30.70 21.99
N PHE A 607 -26.27 -29.78 21.58
CA PHE A 607 -26.47 -28.33 21.60
C PHE A 607 -26.38 -27.72 20.19
N ALA A 608 -26.66 -26.44 20.08
CA ALA A 608 -26.65 -25.69 18.80
C ALA A 608 -25.23 -25.54 18.25
N GLY A 609 -25.07 -25.69 16.92
CA GLY A 609 -23.78 -25.49 16.25
C GLY A 609 -23.24 -24.08 16.38
N SER A 610 -24.13 -23.08 16.36
CA SER A 610 -23.80 -21.65 16.54
C SER A 610 -23.09 -21.34 17.89
N ALA A 611 -23.44 -22.06 18.97
CA ALA A 611 -22.78 -21.91 20.25
C ALA A 611 -21.33 -22.36 20.19
N MET A 612 -21.08 -23.46 19.49
CA MET A 612 -19.72 -24.01 19.34
C MET A 612 -18.84 -23.06 18.53
N GLU A 613 -19.36 -22.51 17.42
CA GLU A 613 -18.62 -21.54 16.62
C GLU A 613 -18.27 -20.29 17.42
N LEU A 614 -19.25 -19.73 18.14
CA LEU A 614 -19.05 -18.53 18.96
C LEU A 614 -18.03 -18.76 20.09
N MET A 615 -18.15 -19.89 20.82
CA MET A 615 -17.23 -20.20 21.93
C MET A 615 -15.82 -20.52 21.45
N LYS A 616 -15.69 -21.17 20.28
CA LYS A 616 -14.40 -21.43 19.65
C LYS A 616 -13.72 -20.12 19.23
N LEU A 617 -14.48 -19.22 18.60
CA LEU A 617 -13.96 -17.91 18.20
C LEU A 617 -13.51 -17.08 19.41
N ALA A 618 -14.33 -17.03 20.46
CA ALA A 618 -13.99 -16.32 21.68
C ALA A 618 -12.74 -16.90 22.35
N ARG A 619 -12.60 -18.23 22.38
CA ARG A 619 -11.41 -18.88 22.92
C ARG A 619 -10.16 -18.53 22.13
N LEU A 620 -10.21 -18.63 20.79
CA LEU A 620 -9.09 -18.25 19.92
C LEU A 620 -8.70 -16.79 20.14
N THR A 621 -9.68 -15.87 20.25
CA THR A 621 -9.42 -14.45 20.52
C THR A 621 -8.70 -14.24 21.86
N ILE A 622 -9.11 -14.96 22.92
CA ILE A 622 -8.47 -14.88 24.23
C ILE A 622 -7.07 -15.52 24.22
N ASP A 623 -6.90 -16.65 23.54
CA ASP A 623 -5.61 -17.33 23.42
C ASP A 623 -4.61 -16.41 22.66
N GLU A 624 -4.99 -15.83 21.52
CA GLU A 624 -4.18 -14.84 20.78
C GLU A 624 -3.89 -13.58 21.62
N PHE A 625 -4.89 -13.05 22.33
CA PHE A 625 -4.70 -11.93 23.25
C PHE A 625 -3.71 -12.27 24.37
N SER A 626 -3.66 -13.51 24.81
CA SER A 626 -2.74 -13.95 25.87
C SER A 626 -1.28 -13.91 25.43
N GLU A 627 -0.99 -14.00 24.14
CA GLU A 627 0.36 -13.95 23.56
C GLU A 627 0.91 -12.52 23.47
N ILE A 628 0.05 -11.49 23.56
CA ILE A 628 0.46 -10.08 23.48
C ILE A 628 1.27 -9.70 24.74
N PRO A 629 2.38 -8.92 24.62
CA PRO A 629 3.19 -8.48 25.75
C PRO A 629 2.41 -7.72 26.85
N ALA A 630 2.76 -7.94 28.10
CA ALA A 630 2.00 -7.45 29.25
C ALA A 630 1.81 -5.92 29.31
N SER A 631 2.80 -5.14 28.82
CA SER A 631 2.77 -3.68 28.87
C SER A 631 1.62 -3.03 28.10
N ALA A 632 1.04 -3.73 27.12
CA ALA A 632 -0.07 -3.22 26.29
C ALA A 632 -1.44 -3.79 26.69
N LYS A 633 -1.47 -4.81 27.57
CA LYS A 633 -2.69 -5.56 27.91
C LYS A 633 -3.63 -4.84 28.85
N ASP A 634 -3.06 -4.15 29.85
CA ASP A 634 -3.83 -3.69 31.02
C ASP A 634 -4.87 -2.62 30.69
N GLU A 635 -4.66 -1.83 29.63
CA GLU A 635 -5.61 -0.81 29.20
C GLU A 635 -6.75 -1.37 28.32
N VAL A 636 -6.50 -2.45 27.58
CA VAL A 636 -7.41 -2.95 26.53
C VAL A 636 -8.18 -4.19 26.98
N VAL A 637 -7.72 -4.87 28.05
CA VAL A 637 -8.38 -6.09 28.56
C VAL A 637 -9.85 -5.84 28.92
N HIS A 638 -10.16 -4.68 29.52
CA HIS A 638 -11.52 -4.34 29.91
C HIS A 638 -12.43 -4.17 28.71
N ASP A 639 -11.95 -3.49 27.65
CA ASP A 639 -12.72 -3.26 26.45
C ASP A 639 -13.02 -4.57 25.70
N LEU A 640 -12.03 -5.47 25.65
CA LEU A 640 -12.21 -6.82 25.04
C LEU A 640 -13.22 -7.64 25.83
N VAL A 641 -13.09 -7.65 27.14
CA VAL A 641 -13.97 -8.43 28.04
C VAL A 641 -15.39 -7.89 27.97
N ASP A 642 -15.58 -6.58 28.08
CA ASP A 642 -16.91 -5.95 27.98
C ASP A 642 -17.54 -6.21 26.61
N GLY A 643 -16.75 -6.19 25.53
CA GLY A 643 -17.20 -6.53 24.19
C GLY A 643 -17.66 -7.99 24.07
N LEU A 644 -16.87 -8.94 24.57
CA LEU A 644 -17.23 -10.35 24.58
C LEU A 644 -18.43 -10.61 25.50
N GLU A 645 -18.45 -10.01 26.69
CA GLU A 645 -19.56 -10.17 27.62
C GLU A 645 -20.88 -9.67 27.03
N SER A 646 -20.87 -8.56 26.34
CA SER A 646 -22.03 -8.03 25.62
C SER A 646 -22.54 -9.01 24.55
N ILE A 647 -21.63 -9.59 23.75
CA ILE A 647 -21.97 -10.56 22.71
C ILE A 647 -22.53 -11.84 23.34
N PHE A 648 -21.98 -12.32 24.45
CA PHE A 648 -22.49 -13.48 25.18
C PHE A 648 -23.88 -13.21 25.75
N GLN A 649 -24.14 -12.05 26.33
CA GLN A 649 -25.48 -11.67 26.81
C GLN A 649 -26.50 -11.64 25.67
N ASP A 650 -26.11 -11.06 24.53
CA ASP A 650 -26.97 -11.03 23.34
C ASP A 650 -27.26 -12.42 22.78
N TYR A 651 -26.25 -13.32 22.78
CA TYR A 651 -26.43 -14.69 22.35
C TYR A 651 -27.34 -15.47 23.34
N ILE A 652 -27.09 -15.32 24.63
CA ILE A 652 -27.90 -15.95 25.68
C ILE A 652 -29.36 -15.47 25.60
N SER A 653 -29.56 -14.18 25.39
CA SER A 653 -30.88 -13.60 25.16
C SER A 653 -31.57 -14.18 23.92
N PHE A 654 -30.83 -14.34 22.83
CA PHE A 654 -31.34 -15.02 21.63
C PHE A 654 -31.74 -16.47 21.90
N VAL A 655 -30.91 -17.24 22.60
CA VAL A 655 -31.24 -18.61 22.99
C VAL A 655 -32.46 -18.66 23.90
N ALA A 656 -32.60 -17.70 24.81
CA ALA A 656 -33.73 -17.61 25.75
C ALA A 656 -35.02 -17.10 25.12
N SER A 657 -34.96 -16.55 23.89
CA SER A 657 -36.15 -16.04 23.18
C SER A 657 -37.07 -17.17 22.73
N CYS A 658 -37.63 -17.91 23.67
CA CYS A 658 -38.52 -19.05 23.41
C CYS A 658 -40.00 -18.84 23.82
N GLY A 659 -40.31 -17.62 24.21
CA GLY A 659 -41.64 -17.26 24.77
C GLY A 659 -41.69 -17.43 26.28
N SER A 660 -42.89 -17.39 26.84
CA SER A 660 -43.13 -17.55 28.27
C SER A 660 -44.05 -18.74 28.58
N LYS A 661 -44.01 -19.19 29.82
CA LYS A 661 -44.93 -20.24 30.30
C LYS A 661 -46.42 -19.90 30.13
N GLN A 662 -46.76 -18.58 30.19
CA GLN A 662 -48.11 -18.09 30.04
C GLN A 662 -48.74 -18.49 28.68
N ASN A 663 -47.94 -18.71 27.67
CA ASN A 663 -48.40 -19.14 26.34
C ASN A 663 -48.99 -20.57 26.33
N TYR A 664 -48.70 -21.39 27.35
CA TYR A 664 -49.11 -22.76 27.43
C TYR A 664 -50.15 -23.00 28.53
N LEU A 665 -50.20 -22.14 29.54
CA LEU A 665 -51.17 -22.23 30.60
C LEU A 665 -52.61 -22.01 30.05
N PRO A 666 -53.54 -22.92 30.33
CA PRO A 666 -54.91 -22.73 29.93
C PRO A 666 -55.53 -21.47 30.64
N PRO A 667 -56.43 -20.74 29.95
CA PRO A 667 -57.15 -19.65 30.60
C PRO A 667 -58.00 -20.23 31.73
N LEU A 668 -58.07 -19.49 32.85
CA LEU A 668 -58.91 -19.91 33.96
C LEU A 668 -60.38 -19.83 33.54
N PRO A 669 -61.12 -20.92 33.67
CA PRO A 669 -62.53 -20.86 33.39
C PRO A 669 -63.29 -19.98 34.38
N PRO A 670 -64.42 -19.36 33.99
CA PRO A 670 -65.24 -18.60 34.89
C PRO A 670 -65.74 -19.49 36.05
N LEU A 671 -65.86 -18.88 37.21
CA LEU A 671 -66.39 -19.59 38.39
C LEU A 671 -67.86 -19.95 38.18
N THR A 672 -68.17 -21.22 38.40
CA THR A 672 -69.48 -21.79 38.20
C THR A 672 -69.78 -22.80 39.35
N ARG A 673 -71.02 -22.99 39.72
CA ARG A 673 -71.44 -23.99 40.69
C ARG A 673 -71.75 -25.33 40.05
N CYS A 674 -71.59 -26.42 40.77
CA CYS A 674 -71.92 -27.78 40.33
C CYS A 674 -73.44 -27.94 40.08
N ASN A 675 -73.77 -28.82 39.16
CA ASN A 675 -75.23 -29.14 38.88
C ASN A 675 -75.54 -30.51 39.50
N GLN A 676 -76.37 -30.56 40.50
CA GLN A 676 -77.03 -31.80 40.91
C GLN A 676 -78.25 -32.07 40.01
N ASP A 677 -77.93 -32.65 38.83
CA ASP A 677 -79.03 -33.21 38.05
C ASP A 677 -79.23 -34.70 38.41
N SER A 678 -80.46 -34.98 38.92
CA SER A 678 -80.94 -36.35 39.06
C SER A 678 -80.72 -37.11 37.79
N GLY A 679 -80.28 -38.37 37.90
CA GLY A 679 -79.77 -39.23 36.82
C GLY A 679 -80.57 -39.39 35.53
N PHE A 680 -81.69 -38.68 35.40
CA PHE A 680 -82.59 -38.68 34.25
C PHE A 680 -82.04 -37.80 33.07
N PHE A 681 -81.32 -36.75 33.31
CA PHE A 681 -80.75 -35.85 32.24
C PHE A 681 -79.42 -36.35 31.61
N ARG A 682 -78.75 -37.28 32.26
CA ARG A 682 -77.51 -37.88 31.71
C ARG A 682 -77.68 -38.71 30.45
N LEU A 683 -78.88 -39.31 30.32
CA LEU A 683 -79.26 -40.16 29.18
C LEU A 683 -79.61 -39.37 27.92
N TRP A 684 -80.05 -38.12 28.06
CA TRP A 684 -80.53 -37.31 26.95
C TRP A 684 -79.32 -36.56 26.22
N LYS A 685 -78.27 -36.26 26.92
CA LYS A 685 -77.15 -35.55 26.40
C LYS A 685 -76.26 -36.42 25.53
N LYS A 686 -76.47 -37.77 25.62
CA LYS A 686 -75.74 -38.71 24.82
C LYS A 686 -76.26 -38.83 23.38
N ALA A 687 -77.40 -38.24 23.07
CA ALA A 687 -78.06 -38.33 21.78
C ALA A 687 -77.94 -37.06 20.88
N ALA A 688 -77.37 -36.01 21.42
CA ALA A 688 -77.32 -34.73 20.67
C ALA A 688 -75.97 -34.08 20.76
N LEU A 689 -74.97 -34.64 20.04
CA LEU A 689 -73.72 -33.92 19.73
C LEU A 689 -73.53 -33.99 18.21
N PRO A 690 -73.58 -32.85 17.48
CA PRO A 690 -73.12 -32.81 16.12
C PRO A 690 -71.63 -32.88 16.10
N THR A 691 -71.13 -33.85 15.38
CA THR A 691 -69.71 -34.06 15.06
C THR A 691 -69.26 -32.88 14.18
N CYS A 692 -68.46 -31.93 14.72
CA CYS A 692 -67.69 -31.04 13.92
C CYS A 692 -66.41 -31.76 13.51
N GLN A 693 -66.41 -32.34 12.34
CA GLN A 693 -65.23 -32.83 11.65
C GLN A 693 -64.44 -31.65 11.08
N ALA A 694 -63.19 -31.51 11.50
CA ALA A 694 -62.17 -30.79 10.73
C ALA A 694 -61.58 -31.73 9.68
N PRO A 695 -61.34 -31.33 8.46
CA PRO A 695 -60.78 -32.16 7.40
C PRO A 695 -59.29 -32.31 7.50
N GLU A 696 -58.88 -33.50 7.97
CA GLU A 696 -57.53 -33.94 7.70
C GLU A 696 -57.55 -35.09 6.70
N GLY A 697 -57.13 -34.86 5.50
CA GLY A 697 -56.92 -35.83 4.48
C GLY A 697 -55.89 -36.86 4.88
N SER A 698 -56.27 -38.09 5.01
CA SER A 698 -55.38 -39.28 5.11
C SER A 698 -55.44 -40.08 3.84
N PRO A 699 -54.32 -40.51 3.29
CA PRO A 699 -54.29 -41.65 2.37
C PRO A 699 -54.15 -42.95 3.19
N ARG A 700 -55.09 -43.87 2.89
CA ARG A 700 -55.05 -45.25 3.32
C ARG A 700 -53.86 -45.98 2.65
N GLY A 701 -53.13 -46.79 3.37
CA GLY A 701 -52.15 -47.76 2.82
C GLY A 701 -51.41 -48.53 3.87
N GLY A 702 -51.75 -49.79 4.11
CA GLY A 702 -50.88 -50.91 4.40
C GLY A 702 -50.17 -51.01 5.75
N GLY A 703 -50.48 -52.06 6.49
CA GLY A 703 -49.85 -52.40 7.77
C GLY A 703 -48.36 -52.45 7.80
N SER A 704 -47.81 -51.99 8.91
CA SER A 704 -46.51 -52.40 9.41
C SER A 704 -46.30 -51.78 10.82
N HIS A 705 -45.77 -52.56 11.70
CA HIS A 705 -45.24 -52.29 13.01
C HIS A 705 -45.29 -50.88 13.56
N HIS A 706 -46.18 -50.65 14.55
CA HIS A 706 -46.19 -49.40 15.34
C HIS A 706 -44.88 -49.23 16.10
N ILE A 707 -43.93 -48.51 15.51
CA ILE A 707 -42.94 -47.82 16.31
C ILE A 707 -43.71 -46.71 17.06
N PRO A 708 -43.67 -46.67 18.39
CA PRO A 708 -44.34 -45.59 19.11
C PRO A 708 -43.75 -44.25 18.68
N ARG A 709 -44.57 -43.42 18.05
CA ARG A 709 -44.18 -42.04 17.77
C ARG A 709 -43.85 -41.37 19.11
N PRO A 710 -42.72 -40.67 19.21
CA PRO A 710 -42.38 -39.95 20.42
C PRO A 710 -43.54 -39.01 20.78
N SER A 711 -44.01 -39.09 22.00
CA SER A 711 -45.11 -38.27 22.53
C SER A 711 -44.74 -36.77 22.64
N ILE A 712 -43.45 -36.44 22.50
CA ILE A 712 -42.90 -35.12 22.63
C ILE A 712 -42.82 -34.45 21.25
N SER A 713 -43.39 -33.27 21.15
CA SER A 713 -43.39 -32.47 19.92
C SER A 713 -41.99 -31.97 19.55
N ARG A 714 -41.78 -31.72 18.26
CA ARG A 714 -40.54 -31.09 17.77
C ARG A 714 -40.27 -29.74 18.46
N GLY A 715 -41.31 -28.98 18.84
CA GLY A 715 -41.11 -27.70 19.55
C GLY A 715 -40.52 -27.87 20.93
N THR A 716 -40.92 -28.89 21.69
CA THR A 716 -40.32 -29.21 23.01
C THR A 716 -38.88 -29.73 22.84
N GLN A 717 -38.61 -30.58 21.83
CA GLN A 717 -37.25 -31.00 21.52
C GLN A 717 -36.32 -29.83 21.23
N ARG A 718 -36.76 -28.85 20.49
CA ARG A 718 -35.97 -27.58 20.23
C ARG A 718 -35.69 -26.82 21.52
N LEU A 719 -36.61 -26.80 22.49
CA LEU A 719 -36.37 -26.18 23.80
C LEU A 719 -35.29 -26.95 24.59
N TYR A 720 -35.26 -28.27 24.47
CA TYR A 720 -34.18 -29.07 25.09
C TYR A 720 -32.80 -28.75 24.46
N VAL A 721 -32.74 -28.58 23.14
CA VAL A 721 -31.49 -28.12 22.48
C VAL A 721 -31.08 -26.74 22.98
N ARG A 722 -32.02 -25.79 23.11
CA ARG A 722 -31.73 -24.48 23.70
C ARG A 722 -31.20 -24.57 25.13
N LEU A 723 -31.77 -25.47 25.94
CA LEU A 723 -31.33 -25.70 27.32
C LEU A 723 -29.92 -26.27 27.36
N ASN A 724 -29.61 -27.26 26.55
CA ASN A 724 -28.26 -27.79 26.40
C ASN A 724 -27.28 -26.76 25.94
N THR A 725 -27.68 -25.88 25.00
CA THR A 725 -26.88 -24.77 24.47
C THR A 725 -26.53 -23.79 25.57
N LEU A 726 -27.49 -23.38 26.43
CA LEU A 726 -27.22 -22.48 27.54
C LEU A 726 -26.25 -23.10 28.57
N HIS A 727 -26.39 -24.38 28.87
CA HIS A 727 -25.42 -25.07 29.72
C HIS A 727 -24.03 -25.21 29.12
N TYR A 728 -23.95 -25.42 27.79
CA TYR A 728 -22.71 -25.43 27.06
C TYR A 728 -22.03 -24.04 27.13
N VAL A 729 -22.77 -22.96 26.83
CA VAL A 729 -22.29 -21.58 26.91
C VAL A 729 -21.83 -21.25 28.33
N LEU A 730 -22.61 -21.58 29.34
CA LEU A 730 -22.26 -21.33 30.76
C LEU A 730 -20.93 -21.98 31.11
N THR A 731 -20.74 -23.28 30.75
CA THR A 731 -19.49 -24.00 31.04
C THR A 731 -18.28 -23.37 30.36
N HIS A 732 -18.45 -22.92 29.11
CA HIS A 732 -17.34 -22.28 28.37
C HIS A 732 -17.07 -20.86 28.83
N VAL A 733 -18.10 -20.09 29.18
CA VAL A 733 -17.93 -18.76 29.80
C VAL A 733 -17.19 -18.88 31.13
N GLU A 734 -17.48 -19.89 31.96
CA GLU A 734 -16.74 -20.17 33.20
C GLU A 734 -15.27 -20.53 32.93
N ALA A 735 -14.99 -21.32 31.89
CA ALA A 735 -13.64 -21.67 31.49
C ALA A 735 -12.86 -20.47 30.96
N LEU A 736 -13.49 -19.60 30.14
CA LEU A 736 -12.90 -18.37 29.62
C LEU A 736 -12.63 -17.36 30.74
N ASP A 737 -13.56 -17.21 31.67
CA ASP A 737 -13.38 -16.36 32.86
C ASP A 737 -12.16 -16.80 33.70
N THR A 738 -11.97 -18.12 33.85
CA THR A 738 -10.79 -18.68 34.53
C THR A 738 -9.50 -18.41 33.75
N SER A 739 -9.53 -18.42 32.42
CA SER A 739 -8.36 -18.13 31.57
C SER A 739 -7.97 -16.65 31.61
N LEU A 740 -8.94 -15.76 31.78
CA LEU A 740 -8.72 -14.31 31.91
C LEU A 740 -8.29 -13.88 33.32
N SER A 741 -8.60 -14.67 34.35
CA SER A 741 -8.45 -14.32 35.77
C SER A 741 -7.04 -14.53 36.31
N CYS A 742 -5.97 -14.09 35.61
CA CYS A 742 -4.63 -14.14 36.22
C CYS A 742 -4.41 -13.12 37.35
N SER A 743 -5.26 -12.09 37.53
CA SER A 743 -4.98 -10.99 38.47
C SER A 743 -6.22 -10.24 39.00
N SER A 744 -7.47 -10.62 38.70
CA SER A 744 -8.66 -9.78 39.04
C SER A 744 -9.95 -10.59 39.23
N PRO A 745 -10.96 -10.09 39.95
CA PRO A 745 -12.23 -10.81 40.17
C PRO A 745 -12.97 -10.97 38.83
N SER A 746 -13.71 -12.10 38.73
CA SER A 746 -14.59 -12.52 37.63
C SER A 746 -14.99 -11.43 36.62
N HIS A 747 -14.50 -11.54 35.38
CA HIS A 747 -14.72 -10.59 34.32
C HIS A 747 -16.04 -10.80 33.55
N LEU A 748 -16.53 -12.08 33.47
CA LEU A 748 -17.71 -12.45 32.71
C LEU A 748 -18.94 -12.75 33.62
N GLY A 749 -19.02 -12.04 34.73
CA GLY A 749 -20.04 -12.30 35.77
C GLY A 749 -21.47 -12.04 35.30
N ARG A 750 -21.73 -11.03 34.50
CA ARG A 750 -23.06 -10.68 33.97
C ARG A 750 -23.56 -11.73 32.98
N ALA A 751 -22.65 -12.20 32.07
CA ALA A 751 -22.99 -13.24 31.10
C ALA A 751 -23.33 -14.56 31.82
N ARG A 752 -22.57 -14.93 32.85
CA ARG A 752 -22.83 -16.10 33.69
C ARG A 752 -24.18 -16.02 34.40
N ALA A 753 -24.49 -14.89 35.03
CA ALA A 753 -25.78 -14.65 35.69
C ALA A 753 -26.94 -14.69 34.69
N ALA A 754 -26.75 -14.09 33.52
CA ALA A 754 -27.75 -14.13 32.42
C ALA A 754 -28.00 -15.56 31.94
N ALA A 755 -26.95 -16.37 31.78
CA ALA A 755 -27.08 -17.78 31.39
C ALA A 755 -27.83 -18.59 32.44
N GLN A 756 -27.49 -18.43 33.72
CA GLN A 756 -28.17 -19.13 34.81
C GLN A 756 -29.66 -18.76 34.90
N SER A 757 -30.01 -17.46 34.77
CA SER A 757 -31.39 -16.99 34.72
C SER A 757 -32.14 -17.56 33.50
N SER A 758 -31.49 -17.56 32.34
CA SER A 758 -32.05 -18.05 31.09
C SER A 758 -32.29 -19.56 31.10
N ILE A 759 -31.38 -20.31 31.72
CA ILE A 759 -31.52 -21.76 31.95
C ILE A 759 -32.84 -22.03 32.70
N SER A 760 -33.08 -21.33 33.79
CA SER A 760 -34.32 -21.48 34.56
C SER A 760 -35.57 -21.14 33.73
N THR A 761 -35.50 -20.03 32.98
CA THR A 761 -36.62 -19.60 32.12
C THR A 761 -36.92 -20.59 31.00
N VAL A 762 -35.90 -21.09 30.30
CA VAL A 762 -36.11 -22.04 29.18
C VAL A 762 -36.59 -23.37 29.71
N ALA A 763 -36.07 -23.84 30.86
CA ALA A 763 -36.50 -25.07 31.52
C ALA A 763 -37.98 -24.99 31.92
N GLU A 764 -38.38 -23.86 32.50
CA GLU A 764 -39.79 -23.61 32.88
C GLU A 764 -40.72 -23.62 31.66
N VAL A 765 -40.33 -22.92 30.57
CA VAL A 765 -41.09 -22.91 29.32
C VAL A 765 -41.19 -24.29 28.69
N ALA A 766 -40.10 -25.05 28.68
CA ALA A 766 -40.07 -26.41 28.15
C ALA A 766 -40.93 -27.34 28.97
N ALA A 767 -40.92 -27.23 30.30
CA ALA A 767 -41.73 -28.02 31.21
C ALA A 767 -43.22 -27.73 31.00
N HIS A 768 -43.63 -26.46 30.96
CA HIS A 768 -45.01 -26.06 30.73
C HIS A 768 -45.51 -26.51 29.36
N ARG A 769 -44.70 -26.39 28.33
CA ARG A 769 -45.00 -26.92 27.01
C ARG A 769 -45.25 -28.45 27.05
N LEU A 770 -44.35 -29.20 27.69
CA LEU A 770 -44.43 -30.64 27.81
C LEU A 770 -45.74 -31.07 28.51
N ILE A 771 -46.08 -30.41 29.61
CA ILE A 771 -47.23 -30.83 30.43
C ILE A 771 -48.53 -30.32 29.85
N PHE A 772 -48.66 -29.01 29.52
CA PHE A 772 -49.91 -28.38 29.09
C PHE A 772 -50.21 -28.48 27.61
N LEU A 773 -49.20 -28.74 26.73
CA LEU A 773 -49.39 -28.95 25.32
C LEU A 773 -49.23 -30.41 24.91
N ASP A 774 -48.05 -30.98 25.09
CA ASP A 774 -47.72 -32.32 24.61
C ASP A 774 -48.46 -33.40 25.40
N SER A 775 -48.57 -33.25 26.71
CA SER A 775 -49.24 -34.16 27.62
C SER A 775 -50.71 -33.75 27.90
N ARG A 776 -51.23 -32.76 27.24
CA ARG A 776 -52.56 -32.16 27.51
C ARG A 776 -53.67 -33.16 27.61
N HIS A 777 -53.76 -34.13 26.71
CA HIS A 777 -54.86 -35.10 26.64
C HIS A 777 -54.86 -36.05 27.85
N SER A 778 -53.72 -36.46 28.33
CA SER A 778 -53.62 -37.43 29.45
C SER A 778 -53.64 -36.72 30.80
N PHE A 779 -53.06 -35.49 30.87
CA PHE A 779 -52.94 -34.74 32.11
C PHE A 779 -54.16 -33.78 32.30
N TYR A 780 -54.12 -32.62 31.69
CA TYR A 780 -55.13 -31.59 31.94
C TYR A 780 -56.52 -31.93 31.45
N GLN A 781 -56.70 -32.61 30.33
CA GLN A 781 -57.99 -32.97 29.79
C GLN A 781 -58.49 -34.34 30.30
N GLY A 782 -57.57 -35.27 30.53
CA GLY A 782 -57.95 -36.67 30.87
C GLY A 782 -58.15 -36.95 32.35
N LEU A 783 -57.38 -36.29 33.22
CA LEU A 783 -57.38 -36.53 34.65
C LEU A 783 -58.72 -36.11 35.27
N TYR A 784 -59.39 -36.99 35.95
CA TYR A 784 -60.69 -36.80 36.62
C TYR A 784 -61.78 -36.29 35.68
N ALA A 785 -61.67 -36.52 34.38
CA ALA A 785 -62.74 -36.19 33.46
C ALA A 785 -63.96 -37.12 33.71
N ARG A 786 -65.08 -36.56 34.05
CA ARG A 786 -66.38 -37.21 34.36
C ARG A 786 -66.49 -37.86 35.73
N SER A 787 -65.52 -38.59 36.21
CA SER A 787 -65.53 -39.25 37.53
C SER A 787 -64.09 -39.46 38.01
N VAL A 788 -63.82 -39.24 39.29
CA VAL A 788 -62.49 -39.48 39.93
C VAL A 788 -62.14 -40.97 39.88
N ALA A 789 -63.13 -41.86 40.00
CA ALA A 789 -62.89 -43.34 40.03
C ALA A 789 -62.48 -43.89 38.63
N ASP A 790 -63.08 -43.34 37.56
CA ASP A 790 -62.86 -43.84 36.18
C ASP A 790 -61.67 -43.21 35.46
N ALA A 791 -61.30 -41.97 35.82
CA ALA A 791 -60.25 -41.21 35.11
C ALA A 791 -59.08 -40.89 36.04
N ARG A 792 -58.43 -41.91 36.63
CA ARG A 792 -57.31 -41.83 37.52
C ARG A 792 -56.00 -41.39 36.83
N ILE A 793 -55.00 -41.01 37.63
CA ILE A 793 -53.74 -40.44 37.15
C ILE A 793 -52.83 -41.47 36.41
N ARG A 794 -53.11 -42.80 36.45
CA ARG A 794 -52.19 -43.81 35.85
C ARG A 794 -51.81 -43.57 34.37
N PRO A 795 -52.68 -43.20 33.45
CA PRO A 795 -52.37 -42.90 32.08
C PRO A 795 -51.38 -41.70 31.97
N ALA A 796 -51.61 -40.64 32.75
CA ALA A 796 -50.73 -39.46 32.79
C ALA A 796 -49.36 -39.83 33.36
N LEU A 797 -49.28 -40.69 34.39
CA LEU A 797 -47.99 -41.15 34.94
C LEU A 797 -47.20 -41.99 33.97
N ARG A 798 -47.84 -42.83 33.16
CA ARG A 798 -47.14 -43.62 32.11
C ARG A 798 -46.52 -42.69 31.09
N LEU A 799 -47.28 -41.71 30.58
CA LEU A 799 -46.81 -40.74 29.63
C LEU A 799 -45.70 -39.88 30.24
N LEU A 800 -45.87 -39.44 31.48
CA LEU A 800 -44.85 -38.65 32.19
C LEU A 800 -43.55 -39.44 32.33
N LYS A 801 -43.58 -40.74 32.70
CA LYS A 801 -42.37 -41.56 32.76
C LYS A 801 -41.69 -41.74 31.42
N GLN A 802 -42.46 -41.94 30.33
CA GLN A 802 -41.89 -41.97 28.96
C GLN A 802 -41.23 -40.66 28.60
N ASN A 803 -41.89 -39.54 28.90
CA ASN A 803 -41.37 -38.20 28.60
C ASN A 803 -40.12 -37.87 29.42
N LEU A 804 -40.05 -38.29 30.71
CA LEU A 804 -38.86 -38.14 31.54
C LEU A 804 -37.68 -38.98 31.02
N SER A 805 -37.95 -40.25 30.63
CA SER A 805 -36.88 -41.10 30.03
C SER A 805 -36.34 -40.47 28.75
N PHE A 806 -37.21 -39.94 27.93
CA PHE A 806 -36.78 -39.23 26.70
C PHE A 806 -35.99 -37.95 27.02
N LEU A 807 -36.47 -37.15 27.97
CA LEU A 807 -35.82 -35.94 28.43
C LEU A 807 -34.39 -36.25 28.89
N VAL A 808 -34.22 -37.27 29.75
CA VAL A 808 -32.89 -37.69 30.24
C VAL A 808 -31.99 -38.19 29.10
N SER A 809 -32.55 -38.82 28.07
CA SER A 809 -31.75 -39.30 26.92
C SER A 809 -31.29 -38.19 25.96
N VAL A 810 -31.93 -37.01 25.98
CA VAL A 810 -31.65 -35.87 25.09
C VAL A 810 -30.87 -34.77 25.79
N LEU A 811 -31.13 -34.54 27.07
CA LEU A 811 -30.45 -33.48 27.82
C LEU A 811 -29.07 -33.95 28.33
N ALA A 812 -28.12 -32.99 28.25
CA ALA A 812 -26.82 -33.19 28.89
C ALA A 812 -26.97 -33.34 30.41
N ASP A 813 -26.14 -34.13 31.06
CA ASP A 813 -26.25 -34.49 32.48
C ASP A 813 -26.41 -33.26 33.40
N ARG A 814 -25.72 -32.15 33.12
CA ARG A 814 -25.82 -30.92 33.89
C ARG A 814 -27.18 -30.20 33.74
N ALA A 815 -27.87 -30.42 32.62
CA ALA A 815 -29.17 -29.79 32.34
C ALA A 815 -30.36 -30.60 32.91
N GLN A 816 -30.19 -31.89 33.14
CA GLN A 816 -31.23 -32.82 33.59
C GLN A 816 -31.87 -32.41 34.92
N PRO A 817 -31.11 -32.07 35.99
CA PRO A 817 -31.71 -31.75 37.31
C PRO A 817 -32.65 -30.53 37.25
N VAL A 818 -32.24 -29.50 36.52
CA VAL A 818 -33.05 -28.28 36.39
C VAL A 818 -34.30 -28.57 35.58
N ALA A 819 -34.18 -29.26 34.45
CA ALA A 819 -35.32 -29.57 33.60
C ALA A 819 -36.32 -30.48 34.27
N VAL A 820 -35.86 -31.52 34.99
CA VAL A 820 -36.74 -32.47 35.72
C VAL A 820 -37.48 -31.75 36.84
N ARG A 821 -36.79 -30.86 37.56
CA ARG A 821 -37.41 -30.07 38.64
C ARG A 821 -38.53 -29.18 38.08
N GLU A 822 -38.28 -28.50 36.93
CA GLU A 822 -39.33 -27.67 36.33
C GLU A 822 -40.50 -28.51 35.76
N VAL A 823 -40.21 -29.73 35.22
CA VAL A 823 -41.28 -30.67 34.81
C VAL A 823 -42.10 -31.12 36.02
N MET A 824 -41.47 -31.34 37.18
CA MET A 824 -42.14 -31.64 38.43
C MET A 824 -43.11 -30.51 38.83
N ARG A 825 -42.57 -29.26 38.87
CA ARG A 825 -43.36 -28.07 39.21
C ARG A 825 -44.55 -27.88 38.25
N ALA A 826 -44.33 -27.95 36.94
CA ALA A 826 -45.40 -27.88 35.95
C ALA A 826 -46.43 -28.99 36.08
N SER A 827 -46.00 -30.22 36.52
CA SER A 827 -46.87 -31.32 36.78
C SER A 827 -47.76 -31.10 38.02
N PHE A 828 -47.21 -30.52 39.07
CA PHE A 828 -47.97 -30.19 40.30
C PHE A 828 -48.93 -29.00 40.01
N GLU A 829 -48.46 -28.00 39.23
CA GLU A 829 -49.32 -26.91 38.79
C GLU A 829 -50.51 -27.42 37.92
N ALA A 830 -50.21 -28.38 36.99
CA ALA A 830 -51.25 -28.96 36.17
C ALA A 830 -52.26 -29.78 37.02
N PHE A 831 -51.76 -30.49 38.05
CA PHE A 831 -52.59 -31.21 39.01
C PHE A 831 -53.52 -30.23 39.77
N LEU A 832 -52.96 -29.13 40.31
CA LEU A 832 -53.73 -28.07 40.94
C LEU A 832 -54.77 -27.42 39.98
N MET A 833 -54.33 -27.16 38.74
CA MET A 833 -55.23 -26.66 37.73
C MET A 833 -56.43 -27.59 37.42
N VAL A 834 -56.17 -28.92 37.47
CA VAL A 834 -57.25 -29.90 37.33
C VAL A 834 -58.23 -29.86 38.49
N LEU A 835 -57.78 -29.67 39.72
CA LEU A 835 -58.59 -29.61 40.92
C LEU A 835 -59.41 -28.29 41.04
N LEU A 836 -58.75 -27.15 40.73
CA LEU A 836 -59.28 -25.81 41.00
C LEU A 836 -59.83 -25.08 39.76
N ALA A 837 -59.41 -25.50 38.56
CA ALA A 837 -59.76 -24.88 37.28
C ALA A 837 -60.14 -25.88 36.20
N GLY A 838 -60.46 -27.08 36.54
CA GLY A 838 -60.65 -28.21 35.60
C GLY A 838 -61.87 -28.13 34.71
N GLY A 839 -62.63 -27.02 34.77
CA GLY A 839 -63.76 -26.79 33.88
C GLY A 839 -65.10 -27.47 34.35
N ASN A 840 -66.05 -27.51 33.42
CA ASN A 840 -67.45 -27.85 33.75
C ASN A 840 -67.68 -29.37 34.00
N GLU A 841 -66.79 -30.23 33.62
CA GLU A 841 -66.92 -31.68 33.67
C GLU A 841 -66.39 -32.34 34.95
N ARG A 842 -65.79 -31.56 35.87
CA ARG A 842 -65.20 -32.05 37.08
C ARG A 842 -65.92 -31.59 38.33
N SER A 843 -66.39 -32.55 39.11
CA SER A 843 -66.89 -32.35 40.46
C SER A 843 -66.33 -33.37 41.42
N PHE A 844 -66.01 -32.92 42.62
CA PHE A 844 -65.37 -33.74 43.64
C PHE A 844 -66.26 -33.90 44.86
N ALA A 845 -66.56 -35.11 45.20
CA ALA A 845 -67.23 -35.43 46.48
C ALA A 845 -66.19 -35.38 47.59
N ARG A 846 -66.56 -35.18 48.84
CA ARG A 846 -65.61 -35.23 49.97
C ARG A 846 -64.91 -36.61 50.09
N ALA A 847 -65.59 -37.68 49.67
CA ALA A 847 -65.01 -39.04 49.66
C ALA A 847 -63.94 -39.25 48.64
N ASP A 848 -63.81 -38.41 47.58
CA ASP A 848 -62.82 -38.53 46.52
C ASP A 848 -61.44 -38.05 46.99
N GLN A 849 -61.37 -37.31 48.09
CA GLN A 849 -60.11 -36.78 48.63
C GLN A 849 -59.07 -37.90 48.81
N THR A 850 -59.40 -39.04 49.38
CA THR A 850 -58.45 -40.14 49.58
C THR A 850 -57.87 -40.69 48.29
N THR A 851 -58.68 -40.70 47.21
CA THR A 851 -58.26 -41.16 45.87
C THR A 851 -57.40 -40.11 45.21
N VAL A 852 -57.72 -38.85 45.38
CA VAL A 852 -56.92 -37.71 44.88
C VAL A 852 -55.57 -37.66 45.57
N GLU A 853 -55.55 -37.85 46.89
CA GLU A 853 -54.32 -37.93 47.68
C GLU A 853 -53.40 -39.11 47.28
N GLU A 854 -53.95 -40.27 47.03
CA GLU A 854 -53.20 -41.45 46.52
C GLU A 854 -52.63 -41.18 45.14
N ASP A 855 -53.39 -40.55 44.28
CA ASP A 855 -52.92 -40.15 42.96
C ASP A 855 -51.80 -39.10 43.01
N PHE A 856 -51.93 -38.09 43.86
CA PHE A 856 -50.90 -37.09 44.07
C PHE A 856 -49.62 -37.70 44.68
N ARG A 857 -49.79 -38.59 45.66
CA ARG A 857 -48.67 -39.37 46.23
C ARG A 857 -47.96 -40.22 45.16
N SER A 858 -48.74 -40.77 44.20
CA SER A 858 -48.18 -41.50 43.06
C SER A 858 -47.46 -40.56 42.08
N LEU A 859 -47.90 -39.33 41.92
CA LEU A 859 -47.23 -38.31 41.12
C LEU A 859 -45.90 -37.90 41.77
N LYS A 860 -45.90 -37.59 43.09
CA LYS A 860 -44.65 -37.33 43.83
C LYS A 860 -43.62 -38.45 43.65
N ARG A 861 -44.05 -39.73 43.81
CA ARG A 861 -43.20 -40.90 43.66
C ARG A 861 -42.61 -41.01 42.26
N ALA A 862 -43.22 -40.48 41.22
CA ALA A 862 -42.68 -40.53 39.87
C ALA A 862 -41.39 -39.71 39.74
N PHE A 863 -41.16 -38.72 40.60
CA PHE A 863 -39.96 -37.86 40.62
C PHE A 863 -38.95 -38.23 41.70
N SER A 864 -39.41 -38.86 42.81
CA SER A 864 -38.57 -39.28 43.94
C SER A 864 -38.22 -40.76 43.94
N THR A 865 -38.44 -41.53 42.90
CA THR A 865 -38.31 -43.00 42.92
C THR A 865 -36.91 -43.49 43.26
N CYS A 866 -36.84 -44.15 44.37
CA CYS A 866 -35.93 -45.26 44.66
C CYS A 866 -34.43 -44.96 44.58
N GLY A 867 -33.89 -44.09 45.46
CA GLY A 867 -32.42 -43.98 45.65
C GLY A 867 -31.61 -43.40 44.51
N GLU A 868 -32.14 -43.49 43.32
CA GLU A 868 -31.66 -42.87 42.08
C GLU A 868 -32.66 -41.80 41.61
N GLY A 869 -33.32 -41.12 42.56
CA GLY A 869 -34.35 -40.12 42.32
C GLY A 869 -33.78 -38.96 41.50
N LEU A 870 -34.49 -38.59 40.42
CA LEU A 870 -34.15 -37.44 39.59
C LEU A 870 -34.18 -36.12 40.35
N VAL A 871 -34.99 -36.07 41.45
CA VAL A 871 -35.09 -34.90 42.35
C VAL A 871 -34.97 -35.37 43.80
N PRO A 872 -34.20 -34.67 44.67
CA PRO A 872 -34.12 -34.97 46.09
C PRO A 872 -35.49 -34.89 46.77
N GLU A 873 -35.74 -35.80 47.73
CA GLU A 873 -37.05 -35.97 48.37
C GLU A 873 -37.49 -34.73 49.14
N ASP A 874 -36.57 -34.00 49.76
CA ASP A 874 -36.81 -32.76 50.44
C ASP A 874 -37.30 -31.65 49.48
N VAL A 875 -36.77 -31.61 48.26
CA VAL A 875 -37.21 -30.67 47.22
C VAL A 875 -38.59 -31.06 46.72
N VAL A 876 -38.86 -32.35 46.49
CA VAL A 876 -40.18 -32.81 46.09
C VAL A 876 -41.22 -32.48 47.16
N ALA A 877 -40.92 -32.65 48.43
CA ALA A 877 -41.80 -32.38 49.57
C ALA A 877 -42.13 -30.85 49.61
N ARG A 878 -41.11 -30.01 49.54
CA ARG A 878 -41.29 -28.54 49.53
C ARG A 878 -42.11 -28.01 48.37
N GLU A 879 -41.87 -28.51 47.17
CA GLU A 879 -42.61 -28.05 45.97
C GLU A 879 -44.04 -28.66 45.94
N ALA A 880 -44.31 -29.74 46.70
CA ALA A 880 -45.60 -30.41 46.81
C ALA A 880 -46.51 -29.77 47.86
N GLU A 881 -45.97 -28.96 48.79
CA GLU A 881 -46.69 -28.44 49.93
C GLU A 881 -47.99 -27.73 49.58
N THR A 882 -47.99 -26.87 48.60
CA THR A 882 -49.20 -26.16 48.13
C THR A 882 -50.27 -27.15 47.59
N ALA A 883 -49.87 -28.15 46.87
CA ALA A 883 -50.81 -29.14 46.32
C ALA A 883 -51.37 -30.04 47.39
N GLU A 884 -50.54 -30.47 48.38
CA GLU A 884 -50.98 -31.20 49.54
C GLU A 884 -52.01 -30.39 50.34
N ALA A 885 -51.72 -29.15 50.64
CA ALA A 885 -52.60 -28.27 51.37
C ALA A 885 -53.99 -28.04 50.69
N VAL A 886 -53.97 -27.97 49.32
CA VAL A 886 -55.24 -27.90 48.57
C VAL A 886 -56.03 -29.26 48.66
N VAL A 887 -55.33 -30.37 48.58
CA VAL A 887 -55.93 -31.70 48.76
C VAL A 887 -56.54 -31.85 50.20
N ASP A 888 -55.85 -31.33 51.18
CA ASP A 888 -56.39 -31.26 52.58
C ASP A 888 -57.59 -30.39 52.71
N LEU A 889 -57.66 -29.25 51.99
CA LEU A 889 -58.87 -28.45 51.93
C LEU A 889 -60.06 -29.24 51.39
N MET A 890 -59.85 -30.13 50.42
CA MET A 890 -60.95 -30.97 49.88
C MET A 890 -61.49 -31.96 50.90
N ALA A 891 -60.73 -32.33 51.91
CA ALA A 891 -61.13 -33.20 53.01
C ALA A 891 -62.08 -32.49 54.04
N ARG A 892 -61.97 -31.15 54.14
CA ARG A 892 -62.69 -30.34 55.13
C ARG A 892 -64.17 -30.36 54.84
N SER A 893 -65.01 -30.11 55.88
CA SER A 893 -66.47 -29.98 55.73
C SER A 893 -66.78 -28.70 54.93
N THR A 894 -67.98 -28.67 54.28
CA THR A 894 -68.41 -27.54 53.54
C THR A 894 -68.58 -26.31 54.40
N ASP A 895 -69.13 -26.49 55.61
CA ASP A 895 -69.30 -25.41 56.58
C ASP A 895 -67.95 -24.80 56.99
N TYR A 896 -66.89 -25.66 57.24
CA TYR A 896 -65.53 -25.19 57.51
C TYR A 896 -64.96 -24.36 56.34
N LEU A 897 -65.21 -24.80 55.11
CA LEU A 897 -64.68 -24.06 53.93
C LEU A 897 -65.37 -22.69 53.74
N ILE A 898 -66.66 -22.64 54.09
CA ILE A 898 -67.42 -21.38 54.08
C ILE A 898 -66.92 -20.41 55.13
N ASP A 899 -66.74 -20.94 56.39
CA ASP A 899 -66.18 -20.14 57.48
C ASP A 899 -64.76 -19.66 57.17
N ALA A 900 -63.90 -20.58 56.69
CA ALA A 900 -62.54 -20.25 56.29
C ALA A 900 -62.49 -19.19 55.13
N PHE A 901 -63.38 -19.32 54.17
CA PHE A 901 -63.54 -18.32 53.11
C PHE A 901 -63.96 -16.95 53.68
N SER A 902 -64.87 -16.96 54.64
CA SER A 902 -65.35 -15.71 55.25
C SER A 902 -64.22 -15.02 56.04
N VAL A 903 -63.46 -15.79 56.80
CA VAL A 903 -62.27 -15.27 57.55
C VAL A 903 -61.22 -14.75 56.56
N ALA A 904 -60.84 -15.49 55.55
CA ALA A 904 -59.85 -15.08 54.58
C ALA A 904 -60.22 -13.84 53.77
N THR A 905 -61.58 -13.67 53.57
CA THR A 905 -62.06 -12.46 52.87
C THR A 905 -62.03 -11.27 53.79
N CYS A 906 -62.38 -11.41 55.12
CA CYS A 906 -62.21 -10.37 56.10
C CYS A 906 -60.77 -9.90 56.29
N ASP A 907 -59.79 -10.82 56.34
CA ASP A 907 -58.38 -10.53 56.42
C ASP A 907 -57.85 -9.78 55.20
N SER A 908 -58.34 -10.11 54.00
CA SER A 908 -57.95 -9.45 52.75
C SER A 908 -58.55 -8.05 52.58
N ILE A 909 -59.65 -7.70 53.27
CA ILE A 909 -60.25 -6.39 53.24
C ILE A 909 -59.60 -5.44 54.32
N GLY A 910 -59.07 -6.05 55.39
CA GLY A 910 -58.46 -5.30 56.49
C GLY A 910 -57.11 -4.60 56.17
N ASP A 911 -56.41 -4.99 55.09
CA ASP A 911 -55.09 -4.42 54.68
C ASP A 911 -55.15 -3.31 53.63
N GLY A 912 -56.38 -3.01 53.16
CA GLY A 912 -56.66 -1.92 52.20
C GLY A 912 -57.54 -0.83 52.81
N GLY A 913 -56.96 0.01 53.69
CA GLY A 913 -57.65 1.19 54.24
C GLY A 913 -58.09 2.18 53.19
N GLY A 914 -59.36 2.10 52.81
CA GLY A 914 -60.04 3.09 51.96
C GLY A 914 -61.48 3.18 52.47
N GLU A 915 -61.74 4.15 53.35
CA GLU A 915 -63.11 4.62 53.68
C GLU A 915 -63.78 5.05 52.40
N ASP A 916 -64.83 4.35 51.96
CA ASP A 916 -65.84 4.96 51.12
C ASP A 916 -67.23 4.52 51.52
N ASP A 917 -68.11 5.53 51.58
CA ASP A 917 -69.32 5.71 52.24
C ASP A 917 -70.52 5.03 51.56
N GLY A 918 -71.36 4.54 52.33
CA GLY A 918 -72.80 4.38 52.25
C GLY A 918 -73.54 4.18 50.95
N GLY A 919 -74.16 2.99 50.77
CA GLY A 919 -75.17 2.77 49.75
C GLY A 919 -75.85 1.42 49.87
N GLY A 920 -76.93 1.34 50.70
CA GLY A 920 -77.81 0.14 50.79
C GLY A 920 -78.40 -0.25 49.49
N GLY A 921 -78.27 -1.53 49.15
CA GLY A 921 -79.00 -2.19 48.05
C GLY A 921 -78.45 -3.64 47.97
N GLY A 922 -79.30 -4.61 47.98
CA GLY A 922 -79.02 -6.07 47.98
C GLY A 922 -78.10 -6.47 46.90
N GLY A 923 -76.78 -6.22 47.12
CA GLY A 923 -75.62 -6.44 46.20
C GLY A 923 -74.96 -7.76 46.47
N CYS A 924 -74.79 -8.49 45.43
CA CYS A 924 -73.94 -9.65 45.30
C CYS A 924 -72.50 -9.32 45.81
N THR A 925 -71.94 -10.11 46.72
CA THR A 925 -70.57 -9.90 47.22
C THR A 925 -69.57 -9.97 46.01
N PRO A 926 -68.66 -9.00 45.86
CA PRO A 926 -67.71 -9.01 44.78
C PRO A 926 -66.80 -10.26 44.89
N LEU A 927 -66.51 -10.86 43.73
CA LEU A 927 -65.66 -12.05 43.65
C LEU A 927 -64.23 -11.65 44.03
N PRO A 928 -63.54 -12.45 44.84
CA PRO A 928 -62.13 -12.20 45.18
C PRO A 928 -61.24 -12.22 43.93
N PRO A 929 -60.23 -11.35 43.85
CA PRO A 929 -59.32 -11.29 42.67
C PRO A 929 -58.59 -12.61 42.40
N THR A 930 -58.41 -12.92 41.15
CA THR A 930 -57.71 -14.15 40.72
C THR A 930 -56.20 -13.97 40.68
N THR A 931 -55.51 -14.38 41.71
CA THR A 931 -54.03 -14.21 41.81
C THR A 931 -53.24 -15.30 41.09
N ARG A 932 -53.87 -16.44 40.74
CA ARG A 932 -53.23 -17.73 40.36
C ARG A 932 -52.17 -18.24 41.35
N ARG A 933 -52.12 -17.70 42.55
CA ARG A 933 -51.39 -18.27 43.65
C ARG A 933 -52.33 -19.23 44.35
N TRP A 934 -52.05 -20.53 44.23
CA TRP A 934 -52.87 -21.58 44.85
C TRP A 934 -52.49 -21.73 46.32
N ASP A 935 -52.81 -20.71 47.11
CA ASP A 935 -52.57 -20.74 48.55
C ASP A 935 -53.86 -21.22 49.29
N PRO A 936 -53.78 -22.18 50.25
CA PRO A 936 -54.90 -22.63 51.01
C PRO A 936 -55.61 -21.51 51.81
N ALA A 937 -54.86 -20.44 52.13
CA ALA A 937 -55.38 -19.29 52.82
C ALA A 937 -56.02 -18.23 51.88
N ASP A 938 -55.76 -18.38 50.53
CA ASP A 938 -56.31 -17.43 49.55
C ASP A 938 -57.81 -17.62 49.33
N PRO A 939 -58.61 -16.54 49.46
CA PRO A 939 -60.09 -16.61 49.29
C PRO A 939 -60.49 -17.20 47.91
N ASN A 940 -59.72 -16.86 46.84
CA ASN A 940 -60.06 -17.38 45.51
C ASN A 940 -59.83 -18.92 45.40
N THR A 941 -58.75 -19.44 46.03
CA THR A 941 -58.44 -20.85 46.07
C THR A 941 -59.53 -21.63 46.79
N ILE A 942 -60.00 -21.14 48.02
CA ILE A 942 -61.10 -21.76 48.78
C ILE A 942 -62.39 -21.71 47.97
N LEU A 943 -62.70 -20.57 47.35
CA LEU A 943 -63.87 -20.44 46.53
C LEU A 943 -63.86 -21.43 45.35
N ARG A 944 -62.73 -21.68 44.73
CA ARG A 944 -62.60 -22.67 43.62
C ARG A 944 -62.79 -24.11 44.12
N VAL A 945 -62.34 -24.43 45.30
CA VAL A 945 -62.64 -25.75 45.95
C VAL A 945 -64.15 -25.88 46.15
N LEU A 946 -64.82 -24.84 46.67
CA LEU A 946 -66.27 -24.81 46.79
C LEU A 946 -66.99 -24.95 45.47
N CYS A 947 -66.54 -24.24 44.43
CA CYS A 947 -67.06 -24.33 43.07
C CYS A 947 -67.00 -25.71 42.43
N HIS A 948 -66.00 -26.55 42.80
CA HIS A 948 -65.84 -27.90 42.28
C HIS A 948 -66.44 -28.98 43.23
N ARG A 949 -66.93 -28.59 44.36
CA ARG A 949 -67.51 -29.51 45.36
C ARG A 949 -68.90 -29.96 44.97
N ASP A 950 -69.13 -31.26 44.92
CA ASP A 950 -70.39 -31.88 44.67
C ASP A 950 -71.20 -32.03 45.98
N ASP A 951 -71.69 -30.88 46.47
CA ASP A 951 -72.50 -30.77 47.73
C ASP A 951 -73.54 -29.65 47.61
N GLU A 952 -74.71 -29.96 48.11
CA GLU A 952 -75.87 -29.06 48.08
C GLU A 952 -75.64 -27.77 48.92
N ALA A 953 -74.95 -27.88 50.04
CA ALA A 953 -74.63 -26.74 50.91
C ALA A 953 -73.69 -25.76 50.19
N ALA A 954 -72.61 -26.27 49.48
CA ALA A 954 -71.76 -25.45 48.70
C ALA A 954 -72.51 -24.73 47.52
N ASN A 955 -73.34 -25.49 46.84
CA ASN A 955 -74.20 -24.95 45.75
C ASN A 955 -75.13 -23.81 46.21
N GLN A 956 -75.74 -23.99 47.39
CA GLN A 956 -76.64 -22.95 47.97
C GLN A 956 -75.83 -21.72 48.39
N PHE A 957 -74.68 -21.88 49.01
CA PHE A 957 -73.83 -20.79 49.35
C PHE A 957 -73.41 -19.97 48.11
N LEU A 958 -72.86 -20.65 47.11
CA LEU A 958 -72.35 -20.01 45.86
C LEU A 958 -73.50 -19.29 45.09
N LYS A 959 -74.76 -19.81 45.19
CA LYS A 959 -75.94 -19.20 44.58
C LYS A 959 -76.37 -17.96 45.35
N ARG A 960 -76.39 -18.04 46.68
CA ARG A 960 -76.91 -16.91 47.53
C ARG A 960 -75.90 -15.77 47.62
N THR A 961 -74.63 -16.07 47.80
CA THR A 961 -73.54 -15.07 48.00
C THR A 961 -73.08 -14.39 46.74
N PHE A 962 -72.81 -15.21 45.63
CA PHE A 962 -72.20 -14.72 44.40
C PHE A 962 -73.06 -14.86 43.16
N GLN A 963 -74.26 -15.39 43.29
CA GLN A 963 -75.22 -15.63 42.15
C GLN A 963 -74.55 -16.39 40.99
N LEU A 964 -73.59 -17.25 41.26
CA LEU A 964 -72.85 -17.99 40.21
C LEU A 964 -73.81 -18.78 39.33
N ALA A 965 -73.55 -18.78 38.03
CA ALA A 965 -74.31 -19.59 37.08
C ALA A 965 -74.06 -21.09 37.31
N ARG A 966 -75.10 -21.89 37.02
CA ARG A 966 -74.96 -23.34 36.96
C ARG A 966 -73.96 -23.76 35.82
N ARG A 967 -73.17 -24.79 36.07
CA ARG A 967 -72.48 -25.43 35.00
C ARG A 967 -73.43 -26.00 33.97
N ARG A 968 -73.24 -25.66 32.71
CA ARG A 968 -74.00 -26.22 31.60
C ARG A 968 -73.40 -27.47 31.07
#